data_2d117185e8465a783f7553a1ec7f8a1b
#
_entry.id   2d117185e8465a783f7553a1ec7f8a1b
#
_cell.length_a   1.000
_cell.length_b   1.000
_cell.length_c   1.000
_cell.angle_alpha   90.00
_cell.angle_beta   90.00
_cell.angle_gamma   90.00
#
_symmetry.space_group_name_H-M   'P 1'
#
loop_
_entity.id
_entity.type
_entity.pdbx_description
1 polymer ?
#
loop_
_entity_poly.entity_id
_entity_poly.type
_entity_poly.pdbx_seq_one_letter_code
_entity_poly.pdbx_strand_id
1 'polypeptide(L)'
;LDEIKAKLPEMPSSRFKRYTEEYGISEIDAKTLIQTKIISDFFENALKRYNNPKSVAVFILGEFMRRVNLGEIDINNISFTPEEFAELVEMSDTEKVSKNDAKTVFRAMVEEGGKPMDIAKSKGMIITVDTAKVEAGVDEILAANAAQVEQYKNGETKVFGFIMGQCTKALKGVATPKIIKEILESKLKAAAASAAADNEKKEDVKDNVIDTSKLTKYENADKYVPENDGKMLMIDTADVKKEFMLADAKANMGKEVEFSGCVHRIKNMGSIAFIVVRTSRDVIQTVYSADNCKDSIEGLREGFFVNVKDFNGLEIELNSIKLISTNAAELPLKISQGRLNCTIEVNLDNRAASLRNPYERAIFKLQEGLVQGMHKFMQANNFTEIHSPKIVAQGAEGGANIFRLDYFGKSAFLNQSPQFYKQMAVAFFDRVYEIAPVYRAEKHATSRHINEYIGLDFEMGYIDSMYDVMKMEIAMLRSIFEYIKENYQNELRILEADVPEIKEVPSIKFADAIELLRGGEGSGKKFDLDPEDEVNLGKYAKEKYDSDFIFVTHFPSSKPPFYAMNSREDPREAYKFDLLFRGLEITSGGQRIHDYNEQVEKMKAQGLDPDDFKNYLEAHKYGLPPHGGLGIGLERLLMKLLNKNNIRETSLFPRDINRLLP
;
A
#
# COMPACT_ATOMS: atom_id res chain seq x y z
N LEU A 1 43.05 9.83 39.47
CA LEU A 1 42.29 9.78 38.25
C LEU A 1 41.36 8.55 38.20
N ASP A 2 41.85 7.37 38.66
CA ASP A 2 41.06 6.12 38.65
C ASP A 2 39.95 6.13 39.72
N GLU A 3 40.16 6.76 40.86
CA GLU A 3 39.11 6.97 41.87
C GLU A 3 38.01 7.94 41.42
N ILE A 4 38.33 8.91 40.56
CA ILE A 4 37.36 9.83 39.98
C ILE A 4 36.59 9.14 38.84
N LYS A 5 37.27 8.32 38.03
CA LYS A 5 36.61 7.50 36.99
C LYS A 5 35.64 6.49 37.54
N ALA A 6 35.94 5.87 38.72
CA ALA A 6 35.07 4.92 39.39
C ALA A 6 33.81 5.56 40.00
N LYS A 7 33.79 6.89 40.19
CA LYS A 7 32.65 7.65 40.70
C LYS A 7 31.82 8.37 39.67
N LEU A 8 32.26 8.37 38.38
CA LEU A 8 31.50 8.97 37.31
C LEU A 8 30.30 8.09 36.96
N PRO A 9 29.10 8.67 36.82
CA PRO A 9 27.95 7.93 36.30
C PRO A 9 28.23 7.46 34.88
N GLU A 10 27.65 6.33 34.49
CA GLU A 10 27.76 5.81 33.13
C GLU A 10 27.26 6.85 32.12
N MET A 11 28.12 7.14 31.15
CA MET A 11 27.85 8.17 30.14
C MET A 11 26.77 7.68 29.16
N PRO A 12 25.92 8.58 28.57
CA PRO A 12 24.90 8.19 27.60
C PRO A 12 25.43 7.38 26.42
N SER A 13 26.62 7.67 25.93
CA SER A 13 27.29 6.91 24.85
C SER A 13 27.61 5.47 25.26
N SER A 14 27.99 5.25 26.49
CA SER A 14 28.26 3.90 27.04
C SER A 14 26.95 3.11 27.21
N ARG A 15 25.90 3.76 27.75
CA ARG A 15 24.55 3.17 27.81
C ARG A 15 24.02 2.83 26.43
N PHE A 16 24.16 3.72 25.44
CA PHE A 16 23.77 3.47 24.06
C PHE A 16 24.40 2.18 23.53
N LYS A 17 25.72 2.08 23.68
CA LYS A 17 26.48 0.90 23.21
C LYS A 17 26.00 -0.38 23.92
N ARG A 18 25.81 -0.34 25.22
CA ARG A 18 25.33 -1.49 26.02
C ARG A 18 23.89 -1.88 25.62
N TYR A 19 22.99 -0.91 25.39
CA TYR A 19 21.62 -1.19 24.98
C TYR A 19 21.55 -1.82 23.59
N THR A 20 22.40 -1.40 22.68
CA THR A 20 22.42 -1.96 21.31
C THR A 20 23.18 -3.30 21.25
N GLU A 21 24.38 -3.39 21.83
CA GLU A 21 25.25 -4.56 21.70
C GLU A 21 24.90 -5.69 22.67
N GLU A 22 24.59 -5.39 23.95
CA GLU A 22 24.32 -6.41 24.96
C GLU A 22 22.84 -6.72 25.10
N TYR A 23 21.97 -5.70 25.06
CA TYR A 23 20.52 -5.90 25.22
C TYR A 23 19.79 -6.16 23.90
N GLY A 24 20.45 -5.94 22.77
CA GLY A 24 19.89 -6.15 21.44
C GLY A 24 18.66 -5.28 21.16
N ILE A 25 18.65 -4.06 21.71
CA ILE A 25 17.65 -3.02 21.45
C ILE A 25 18.06 -2.29 20.16
N SER A 26 17.07 -1.91 19.32
CA SER A 26 17.36 -1.17 18.11
C SER A 26 18.07 0.16 18.41
N GLU A 27 18.92 0.65 17.50
CA GLU A 27 19.60 1.95 17.70
C GLU A 27 18.61 3.10 17.93
N ILE A 28 17.46 3.07 17.24
CA ILE A 28 16.42 4.09 17.36
C ILE A 28 15.81 4.08 18.76
N ASP A 29 15.47 2.89 19.26
CA ASP A 29 14.90 2.71 20.59
C ASP A 29 15.92 3.05 21.67
N ALA A 30 17.17 2.62 21.52
CA ALA A 30 18.26 2.94 22.44
C ALA A 30 18.51 4.46 22.51
N LYS A 31 18.51 5.18 21.36
CA LYS A 31 18.61 6.64 21.33
C LYS A 31 17.47 7.32 22.09
N THR A 32 16.25 6.79 21.95
CA THR A 32 15.07 7.34 22.66
C THR A 32 15.17 7.09 24.15
N LEU A 33 15.59 5.89 24.59
CA LEU A 33 15.77 5.55 26.00
C LEU A 33 16.85 6.37 26.72
N ILE A 34 17.91 6.79 26.02
CA ILE A 34 18.99 7.61 26.59
C ILE A 34 18.75 9.12 26.42
N GLN A 35 17.68 9.53 25.78
CA GLN A 35 17.38 10.94 25.47
C GLN A 35 17.33 11.81 26.75
N THR A 36 16.81 11.27 27.84
CA THR A 36 16.87 11.89 29.16
C THR A 36 17.42 10.91 30.20
N LYS A 37 18.13 11.45 31.20
CA LYS A 37 18.66 10.66 32.32
C LYS A 37 17.53 9.96 33.08
N ILE A 38 16.39 10.61 33.26
CA ILE A 38 15.24 10.10 34.01
C ILE A 38 14.70 8.82 33.38
N ILE A 39 14.45 8.81 32.05
CA ILE A 39 13.97 7.63 31.33
C ILE A 39 14.99 6.51 31.37
N SER A 40 16.25 6.85 31.13
CA SER A 40 17.35 5.90 31.13
C SER A 40 17.52 5.23 32.52
N ASP A 41 17.47 6.02 33.59
CA ASP A 41 17.56 5.49 34.95
C ASP A 41 16.31 4.68 35.35
N PHE A 42 15.12 5.11 34.88
CA PHE A 42 13.86 4.35 35.07
C PHE A 42 13.94 2.98 34.39
N PHE A 43 14.41 2.94 33.15
CA PHE A 43 14.65 1.69 32.42
C PHE A 43 15.61 0.75 33.15
N GLU A 44 16.76 1.26 33.58
CA GLU A 44 17.76 0.48 34.32
C GLU A 44 17.21 -0.06 35.63
N ASN A 45 16.45 0.73 36.37
CA ASN A 45 15.85 0.30 37.64
C ASN A 45 14.75 -0.76 37.41
N ALA A 46 13.95 -0.63 36.35
CA ALA A 46 12.97 -1.64 35.98
C ALA A 46 13.63 -2.98 35.64
N LEU A 47 14.79 -2.96 34.95
CA LEU A 47 15.55 -4.18 34.63
C LEU A 47 16.10 -4.91 35.86
N LYS A 48 16.35 -4.22 36.95
CA LYS A 48 16.77 -4.87 38.21
C LYS A 48 15.70 -5.79 38.77
N ARG A 49 14.41 -5.47 38.54
CA ARG A 49 13.27 -6.29 38.99
C ARG A 49 12.88 -7.35 37.95
N TYR A 50 12.91 -7.00 36.66
CA TYR A 50 12.57 -7.91 35.55
C TYR A 50 13.57 -7.77 34.40
N ASN A 51 14.53 -8.68 34.33
CA ASN A 51 15.64 -8.64 33.39
C ASN A 51 15.22 -9.13 31.99
N ASN A 52 14.29 -8.40 31.34
CA ASN A 52 13.93 -8.56 29.95
C ASN A 52 14.00 -7.21 29.23
N PRO A 53 15.22 -6.80 28.77
CA PRO A 53 15.43 -5.47 28.20
C PRO A 53 14.50 -5.13 27.04
N LYS A 54 14.21 -6.10 26.16
CA LYS A 54 13.35 -5.86 24.99
C LYS A 54 11.91 -5.57 25.38
N SER A 55 11.32 -6.37 26.27
CA SER A 55 9.95 -6.18 26.71
C SER A 55 9.77 -4.89 27.50
N VAL A 56 10.70 -4.61 28.42
CA VAL A 56 10.67 -3.36 29.21
C VAL A 56 10.83 -2.14 28.31
N ALA A 57 11.76 -2.17 27.35
CA ALA A 57 11.93 -1.10 26.37
C ALA A 57 10.66 -0.85 25.53
N VAL A 58 10.08 -1.91 24.98
CA VAL A 58 8.84 -1.82 24.16
C VAL A 58 7.70 -1.20 24.96
N PHE A 59 7.53 -1.56 26.23
CA PHE A 59 6.44 -1.02 27.05
C PHE A 59 6.69 0.44 27.45
N ILE A 60 7.98 0.81 27.76
CA ILE A 60 8.36 2.21 28.00
C ILE A 60 8.11 3.06 26.75
N LEU A 61 8.67 2.66 25.61
CA LEU A 61 8.58 3.45 24.36
C LEU A 61 7.16 3.53 23.80
N GLY A 62 6.36 2.48 24.03
CA GLY A 62 4.96 2.43 23.63
C GLY A 62 4.02 3.15 24.61
N GLU A 63 3.62 2.48 25.67
CA GLU A 63 2.54 2.95 26.56
C GLU A 63 2.98 4.04 27.53
N PHE A 64 4.18 3.95 28.11
CA PHE A 64 4.65 4.95 29.08
C PHE A 64 4.90 6.29 28.39
N MET A 65 5.72 6.32 27.33
CA MET A 65 6.03 7.55 26.59
C MET A 65 4.81 8.16 25.91
N ARG A 66 3.87 7.34 25.47
CA ARG A 66 2.60 7.84 24.94
C ARG A 66 1.86 8.68 25.97
N ARG A 67 1.81 8.25 27.23
CA ARG A 67 1.13 8.97 28.31
C ARG A 67 1.92 10.19 28.77
N VAL A 68 3.24 10.15 28.73
CA VAL A 68 4.09 11.33 28.96
C VAL A 68 3.79 12.41 27.89
N ASN A 69 3.70 12.00 26.62
CA ASN A 69 3.42 12.91 25.52
C ASN A 69 1.99 13.50 25.56
N LEU A 70 1.04 12.76 26.15
CA LEU A 70 -0.34 13.23 26.39
C LEU A 70 -0.47 14.13 27.64
N GLY A 71 0.61 14.28 28.43
CA GLY A 71 0.58 15.02 29.68
C GLY A 71 -0.12 14.29 30.84
N GLU A 72 -0.39 12.99 30.70
CA GLU A 72 -1.01 12.15 31.73
C GLU A 72 0.03 11.69 32.78
N ILE A 73 1.31 11.68 32.45
CA ILE A 73 2.43 11.37 33.34
C ILE A 73 3.39 12.56 33.33
N ASP A 74 3.65 13.14 34.50
CA ASP A 74 4.78 14.06 34.68
C ASP A 74 6.06 13.26 34.86
N ILE A 75 6.96 13.34 33.89
CA ILE A 75 8.23 12.59 33.87
C ILE A 75 9.14 12.95 35.06
N ASN A 76 8.99 14.14 35.67
CA ASN A 76 9.74 14.57 36.84
C ASN A 76 9.10 14.12 38.16
N ASN A 77 7.86 13.64 38.12
CA ASN A 77 7.12 13.19 39.30
C ASN A 77 6.23 11.99 38.95
N ILE A 78 6.86 10.85 38.68
CA ILE A 78 6.18 9.60 38.30
C ILE A 78 5.52 9.00 39.56
N SER A 79 4.21 8.71 39.48
CA SER A 79 3.37 8.25 40.59
C SER A 79 3.55 6.78 40.96
N PHE A 80 4.29 6.01 40.20
CA PHE A 80 4.57 4.57 40.39
C PHE A 80 6.08 4.31 40.31
N THR A 81 6.55 3.20 40.91
CA THR A 81 7.95 2.87 40.90
C THR A 81 8.38 2.07 39.66
N PRO A 82 9.70 2.06 39.31
CA PRO A 82 10.22 1.21 38.25
C PRO A 82 9.96 -0.29 38.51
N GLU A 83 9.93 -0.70 39.78
CA GLU A 83 9.66 -2.08 40.18
C GLU A 83 8.21 -2.49 39.93
N GLU A 84 7.25 -1.61 40.22
CA GLU A 84 5.82 -1.82 39.95
C GLU A 84 5.57 -1.85 38.44
N PHE A 85 6.24 -0.98 37.69
CA PHE A 85 6.18 -1.00 36.23
C PHE A 85 6.74 -2.32 35.67
N ALA A 86 7.89 -2.77 36.15
CA ALA A 86 8.52 -4.02 35.74
C ALA A 86 7.66 -5.25 36.10
N GLU A 87 6.97 -5.24 37.26
CA GLU A 87 6.00 -6.27 37.63
C GLU A 87 4.85 -6.38 36.60
N LEU A 88 4.33 -5.25 36.14
CA LEU A 88 3.29 -5.24 35.10
C LEU A 88 3.79 -5.83 33.77
N VAL A 89 5.02 -5.48 33.37
CA VAL A 89 5.62 -6.03 32.15
C VAL A 89 5.82 -7.54 32.28
N GLU A 90 6.32 -8.01 33.43
CA GLU A 90 6.44 -9.43 33.74
C GLU A 90 5.09 -10.16 33.70
N MET A 91 4.04 -9.57 34.27
CA MET A 91 2.69 -10.13 34.22
C MET A 91 2.17 -10.26 32.78
N SER A 92 2.48 -9.32 31.92
CA SER A 92 2.13 -9.36 30.50
C SER A 92 2.92 -10.42 29.73
N ASP A 93 4.24 -10.50 29.96
CA ASP A 93 5.12 -11.46 29.29
C ASP A 93 4.88 -12.91 29.73
N THR A 94 4.54 -13.11 31.01
CA THR A 94 4.18 -14.42 31.58
C THR A 94 2.72 -14.79 31.36
N GLU A 95 2.00 -14.01 30.59
CA GLU A 95 0.57 -14.21 30.24
C GLU A 95 -0.36 -14.28 31.46
N LYS A 96 0.04 -13.77 32.61
CA LYS A 96 -0.85 -13.59 33.78
C LYS A 96 -1.94 -12.58 33.54
N VAL A 97 -1.69 -11.62 32.66
CA VAL A 97 -2.66 -10.69 32.10
C VAL A 97 -2.49 -10.62 30.59
N SER A 98 -3.55 -10.38 29.84
CA SER A 98 -3.41 -10.18 28.40
C SER A 98 -2.68 -8.86 28.09
N LYS A 99 -2.05 -8.74 26.91
CA LYS A 99 -1.39 -7.48 26.47
C LYS A 99 -2.32 -6.26 26.52
N ASN A 100 -3.61 -6.44 26.21
CA ASN A 100 -4.58 -5.37 26.28
C ASN A 100 -4.98 -5.03 27.71
N ASP A 101 -5.13 -6.05 28.58
CA ASP A 101 -5.42 -5.83 29.98
C ASP A 101 -4.24 -5.18 30.71
N ALA A 102 -2.99 -5.52 30.34
CA ALA A 102 -1.79 -4.85 30.85
C ALA A 102 -1.80 -3.34 30.58
N LYS A 103 -2.25 -2.91 29.40
CA LYS A 103 -2.43 -1.47 29.08
C LYS A 103 -3.52 -0.83 29.93
N THR A 104 -4.60 -1.56 30.20
CA THR A 104 -5.69 -1.11 31.08
C THR A 104 -5.26 -1.01 32.53
N VAL A 105 -4.49 -2.00 33.00
CA VAL A 105 -3.87 -1.96 34.34
C VAL A 105 -2.91 -0.80 34.46
N PHE A 106 -2.06 -0.57 33.45
CA PHE A 106 -1.12 0.57 33.45
C PHE A 106 -1.86 1.92 33.50
N ARG A 107 -2.94 2.02 32.76
CA ARG A 107 -3.80 3.20 32.82
C ARG A 107 -4.32 3.46 34.24
N ALA A 108 -4.83 2.43 34.91
CA ALA A 108 -5.33 2.54 36.27
C ALA A 108 -4.20 2.87 37.28
N MET A 109 -2.98 2.34 37.08
CA MET A 109 -1.82 2.72 37.90
C MET A 109 -1.52 4.23 37.81
N VAL A 110 -1.69 4.82 36.61
CA VAL A 110 -1.46 6.26 36.39
C VAL A 110 -2.59 7.10 36.98
N GLU A 111 -3.85 6.71 36.78
CA GLU A 111 -5.04 7.49 37.15
C GLU A 111 -5.47 7.31 38.61
N GLU A 112 -5.43 6.06 39.10
CA GLU A 112 -5.98 5.69 40.42
C GLU A 112 -4.86 5.36 41.44
N GLY A 113 -3.64 5.13 40.96
CA GLY A 113 -2.54 4.57 41.74
C GLY A 113 -2.73 3.09 42.09
N GLY A 114 -1.76 2.51 42.83
CA GLY A 114 -1.84 1.14 43.30
C GLY A 114 -0.96 0.15 42.55
N LYS A 115 -0.81 -1.05 43.11
CA LYS A 115 0.08 -2.10 42.57
C LYS A 115 -0.59 -2.84 41.41
N PRO A 116 0.16 -3.20 40.35
CA PRO A 116 -0.40 -3.81 39.14
C PRO A 116 -1.14 -5.11 39.43
N MET A 117 -0.63 -5.97 40.32
CA MET A 117 -1.30 -7.22 40.67
C MET A 117 -2.65 -6.98 41.35
N ASP A 118 -2.74 -6.01 42.24
CA ASP A 118 -3.98 -5.72 42.98
C ASP A 118 -5.04 -5.12 42.06
N ILE A 119 -4.61 -4.22 41.17
CA ILE A 119 -5.49 -3.66 40.14
C ILE A 119 -6.00 -4.76 39.19
N ALA A 120 -5.10 -5.63 38.73
CA ALA A 120 -5.49 -6.73 37.84
C ALA A 120 -6.48 -7.71 38.50
N LYS A 121 -6.30 -8.00 39.80
CA LYS A 121 -7.24 -8.84 40.58
C LYS A 121 -8.58 -8.15 40.76
N SER A 122 -8.60 -6.90 41.19
CA SER A 122 -9.84 -6.16 41.44
C SER A 122 -10.69 -5.97 40.18
N LYS A 123 -10.04 -5.84 39.02
CA LYS A 123 -10.71 -5.70 37.73
C LYS A 123 -10.97 -7.06 37.02
N GLY A 124 -10.66 -8.21 37.67
CA GLY A 124 -10.90 -9.55 37.11
C GLY A 124 -10.08 -9.87 35.87
N MET A 125 -8.87 -9.29 35.74
CA MET A 125 -8.00 -9.40 34.57
C MET A 125 -6.89 -10.46 34.72
N ILE A 126 -6.85 -11.19 35.84
CA ILE A 126 -5.91 -12.28 36.06
C ILE A 126 -6.38 -13.53 35.30
N ILE A 127 -5.53 -14.02 34.42
CA ILE A 127 -5.75 -15.28 33.71
C ILE A 127 -5.27 -16.42 34.61
N THR A 128 -6.19 -17.17 35.18
CA THR A 128 -5.90 -18.42 35.89
C THR A 128 -6.06 -19.57 34.91
N VAL A 129 -4.96 -20.13 34.44
CA VAL A 129 -4.98 -21.25 33.49
C VAL A 129 -5.27 -22.53 34.27
N ASP A 130 -6.49 -22.98 34.23
CA ASP A 130 -6.87 -24.35 34.58
C ASP A 130 -6.81 -25.19 33.29
N THR A 131 -5.68 -25.83 33.05
CA THR A 131 -5.40 -26.60 31.82
C THR A 131 -6.49 -27.65 31.56
N ALA A 132 -6.97 -28.33 32.63
CA ALA A 132 -8.02 -29.33 32.51
C ALA A 132 -9.36 -28.70 32.03
N LYS A 133 -9.66 -27.50 32.48
CA LYS A 133 -10.85 -26.76 32.08
C LYS A 133 -10.76 -26.24 30.63
N VAL A 134 -9.55 -25.85 30.20
CA VAL A 134 -9.30 -25.44 28.82
C VAL A 134 -9.40 -26.64 27.87
N GLU A 135 -8.82 -27.77 28.26
CA GLU A 135 -8.91 -29.02 27.48
C GLU A 135 -10.34 -29.51 27.32
N ALA A 136 -11.12 -29.50 28.41
CA ALA A 136 -12.55 -29.86 28.38
C ALA A 136 -13.36 -28.91 27.48
N GLY A 137 -13.12 -27.59 27.55
CA GLY A 137 -13.79 -26.62 26.72
C GLY A 137 -13.40 -26.73 25.24
N VAL A 138 -12.15 -27.07 24.92
CA VAL A 138 -11.73 -27.35 23.55
C VAL A 138 -12.39 -28.64 23.05
N ASP A 139 -12.51 -29.71 23.87
CA ASP A 139 -13.16 -30.95 23.49
C ASP A 139 -14.65 -30.75 23.21
N GLU A 140 -15.33 -29.93 24.00
CA GLU A 140 -16.74 -29.59 23.77
C GLU A 140 -16.94 -28.87 22.43
N ILE A 141 -16.08 -27.93 22.10
CA ILE A 141 -16.12 -27.22 20.82
C ILE A 141 -15.78 -28.14 19.64
N LEU A 142 -14.81 -29.04 19.80
CA LEU A 142 -14.49 -30.05 18.77
C LEU A 142 -15.67 -31.01 18.53
N ALA A 143 -16.31 -31.45 19.59
CA ALA A 143 -17.51 -32.31 19.50
C ALA A 143 -18.71 -31.59 18.84
N ALA A 144 -18.91 -30.31 19.15
CA ALA A 144 -19.97 -29.49 18.56
C ALA A 144 -19.72 -29.15 17.08
N ASN A 145 -18.48 -29.25 16.61
CA ASN A 145 -18.07 -28.93 15.24
C ASN A 145 -17.47 -30.15 14.52
N ALA A 146 -18.06 -31.35 14.73
CA ALA A 146 -17.53 -32.60 14.19
C ALA A 146 -17.32 -32.61 12.67
N ALA A 147 -18.19 -31.93 11.90
CA ALA A 147 -18.04 -31.80 10.45
C ALA A 147 -16.77 -31.02 10.05
N GLN A 148 -16.45 -29.94 10.76
CA GLN A 148 -15.26 -29.14 10.53
C GLN A 148 -13.99 -29.88 11.01
N VAL A 149 -14.07 -30.66 12.06
CA VAL A 149 -12.99 -31.54 12.51
C VAL A 149 -12.69 -32.60 11.45
N GLU A 150 -13.71 -33.17 10.82
CA GLU A 150 -13.54 -34.12 9.72
C GLU A 150 -12.94 -33.46 8.47
N GLN A 151 -13.35 -32.23 8.14
CA GLN A 151 -12.71 -31.45 7.08
C GLN A 151 -11.23 -31.17 7.38
N TYR A 152 -10.88 -30.90 8.64
CA TYR A 152 -9.47 -30.71 9.04
C TYR A 152 -8.66 -32.01 8.89
N LYS A 153 -9.22 -33.17 9.28
CA LYS A 153 -8.61 -34.49 9.09
C LYS A 153 -8.37 -34.80 7.62
N ASN A 154 -9.24 -34.33 6.74
CA ASN A 154 -9.15 -34.46 5.29
C ASN A 154 -8.23 -33.41 4.62
N GLY A 155 -7.45 -32.64 5.41
CA GLY A 155 -6.45 -31.69 4.92
C GLY A 155 -6.95 -30.26 4.70
N GLU A 156 -8.21 -29.94 4.97
CA GLU A 156 -8.74 -28.56 4.87
C GLU A 156 -8.32 -27.71 6.06
N THR A 157 -7.08 -27.22 6.07
CA THR A 157 -6.51 -26.43 7.18
C THR A 157 -7.22 -25.09 7.43
N LYS A 158 -8.02 -24.59 6.47
CA LYS A 158 -8.80 -23.35 6.60
C LYS A 158 -9.83 -23.39 7.73
N VAL A 159 -10.36 -24.55 8.06
CA VAL A 159 -11.33 -24.72 9.16
C VAL A 159 -10.71 -24.53 10.54
N PHE A 160 -9.37 -24.60 10.66
CA PHE A 160 -8.67 -24.32 11.92
C PHE A 160 -8.98 -22.92 12.46
N GLY A 161 -8.97 -21.90 11.60
CA GLY A 161 -9.30 -20.52 12.00
C GLY A 161 -10.72 -20.37 12.54
N PHE A 162 -11.68 -21.08 11.97
CA PHE A 162 -13.06 -21.12 12.44
C PHE A 162 -13.16 -21.76 13.83
N ILE A 163 -12.60 -22.96 14.01
CA ILE A 163 -12.61 -23.69 15.29
C ILE A 163 -11.87 -22.88 16.36
N MET A 164 -10.71 -22.29 16.02
CA MET A 164 -9.95 -21.43 16.91
C MET A 164 -10.75 -20.21 17.38
N GLY A 165 -11.52 -19.59 16.48
CA GLY A 165 -12.42 -18.48 16.81
C GLY A 165 -13.50 -18.87 17.81
N GLN A 166 -14.12 -20.06 17.64
CA GLN A 166 -15.12 -20.60 18.57
C GLN A 166 -14.49 -20.90 19.94
N CYS A 167 -13.32 -21.57 19.98
CA CYS A 167 -12.60 -21.85 21.22
C CYS A 167 -12.21 -20.56 21.96
N THR A 168 -11.70 -19.55 21.24
CA THR A 168 -11.32 -18.26 21.82
C THR A 168 -12.51 -17.52 22.42
N LYS A 169 -13.69 -17.60 21.77
CA LYS A 169 -14.93 -16.99 22.26
C LYS A 169 -15.46 -17.70 23.51
N ALA A 170 -15.46 -19.02 23.51
CA ALA A 170 -15.97 -19.84 24.63
C ALA A 170 -15.05 -19.79 25.86
N LEU A 171 -13.74 -19.72 25.65
CA LEU A 171 -12.71 -19.74 26.73
C LEU A 171 -12.18 -18.36 27.07
N LYS A 172 -12.89 -17.30 26.69
CA LYS A 172 -12.52 -15.90 26.99
C LYS A 172 -12.42 -15.70 28.51
N GLY A 173 -11.24 -15.28 28.99
CA GLY A 173 -10.95 -15.10 30.42
C GLY A 173 -10.52 -16.38 31.16
N VAL A 174 -10.53 -17.54 30.50
CA VAL A 174 -10.05 -18.82 31.07
C VAL A 174 -8.64 -19.16 30.61
N ALA A 175 -8.29 -18.84 29.35
CA ALA A 175 -6.95 -19.03 28.81
C ALA A 175 -6.62 -18.00 27.74
N THR A 176 -5.32 -17.85 27.46
CA THR A 176 -4.86 -16.99 26.35
C THR A 176 -5.08 -17.67 25.00
N PRO A 177 -5.23 -16.91 23.90
CA PRO A 177 -5.33 -17.47 22.57
C PRO A 177 -4.18 -18.41 22.20
N LYS A 178 -2.99 -18.18 22.75
CA LYS A 178 -1.81 -19.03 22.54
C LYS A 178 -1.98 -20.41 23.13
N ILE A 179 -2.40 -20.50 24.40
CA ILE A 179 -2.64 -21.76 25.11
C ILE A 179 -3.77 -22.53 24.46
N ILE A 180 -4.86 -21.83 24.11
CA ILE A 180 -5.99 -22.43 23.37
C ILE A 180 -5.50 -23.01 22.04
N LYS A 181 -4.66 -22.28 21.31
CA LYS A 181 -4.09 -22.71 20.04
C LYS A 181 -3.23 -23.97 20.18
N GLU A 182 -2.32 -23.99 21.17
CA GLU A 182 -1.43 -25.13 21.41
C GLU A 182 -2.23 -26.41 21.77
N ILE A 183 -3.25 -26.30 22.61
CA ILE A 183 -4.12 -27.42 22.98
C ILE A 183 -4.97 -27.86 21.78
N LEU A 184 -5.55 -26.92 21.02
CA LEU A 184 -6.33 -27.20 19.83
C LEU A 184 -5.49 -27.89 18.74
N GLU A 185 -4.28 -27.40 18.47
CA GLU A 185 -3.35 -28.03 17.52
C GLU A 185 -2.96 -29.44 17.94
N SER A 186 -2.66 -29.62 19.22
CA SER A 186 -2.32 -30.94 19.77
C SER A 186 -3.48 -31.94 19.58
N LYS A 187 -4.70 -31.55 19.93
CA LYS A 187 -5.88 -32.40 19.82
C LYS A 187 -6.28 -32.69 18.37
N LEU A 188 -6.21 -31.71 17.48
CA LEU A 188 -6.48 -31.89 16.05
C LEU A 188 -5.41 -32.75 15.36
N LYS A 189 -4.13 -32.59 15.72
CA LYS A 189 -3.05 -33.47 15.27
C LYS A 189 -3.21 -34.90 15.77
N ALA A 190 -3.60 -35.10 17.04
CA ALA A 190 -3.89 -36.42 17.59
C ALA A 190 -5.11 -37.07 16.91
N ALA A 191 -6.15 -36.29 16.62
CA ALA A 191 -7.34 -36.75 15.89
C ALA A 191 -7.03 -37.08 14.42
N ALA A 192 -6.11 -36.37 13.77
CA ALA A 192 -5.63 -36.67 12.42
C ALA A 192 -4.70 -37.90 12.41
N ALA A 193 -3.85 -38.06 13.43
CA ALA A 193 -2.96 -39.22 13.55
C ALA A 193 -3.71 -40.55 13.81
N SER A 194 -4.81 -40.52 14.58
CA SER A 194 -5.66 -41.68 14.77
C SER A 194 -6.41 -42.13 13.51
N ALA A 195 -6.74 -41.16 12.62
CA ALA A 195 -7.32 -41.46 11.30
C ALA A 195 -6.27 -41.98 10.29
N ALA A 196 -5.00 -41.60 10.47
CA ALA A 196 -3.90 -42.04 9.61
C ALA A 196 -3.45 -43.48 9.94
N ALA A 197 -3.67 -43.99 11.17
CA ALA A 197 -3.34 -45.35 11.55
C ALA A 197 -4.26 -46.43 10.90
N ASP A 198 -5.45 -46.03 10.45
CA ASP A 198 -6.37 -46.90 9.70
C ASP A 198 -6.21 -46.85 8.18
N ASN A 199 -5.34 -45.96 7.67
CA ASN A 199 -5.10 -45.76 6.25
C ASN A 199 -3.59 -45.73 5.89
N GLU A 200 -2.78 -46.66 6.42
CA GLU A 200 -1.47 -46.97 5.80
C GLU A 200 -1.66 -47.74 4.48
N LYS A 201 -2.17 -47.06 3.49
CA LYS A 201 -1.74 -47.20 2.11
C LYS A 201 -0.97 -45.95 1.75
N LYS A 202 0.35 -46.15 1.55
CA LYS A 202 1.27 -45.19 1.00
C LYS A 202 0.61 -44.36 -0.10
N GLU A 203 0.23 -43.14 0.15
CA GLU A 203 0.28 -42.11 -0.86
C GLU A 203 1.69 -41.50 -0.76
N ASP A 204 2.57 -42.02 -1.60
CA ASP A 204 3.72 -41.27 -2.08
C ASP A 204 3.19 -39.85 -2.41
N VAL A 205 3.83 -38.84 -1.87
CA VAL A 205 3.77 -37.48 -2.42
C VAL A 205 4.32 -37.61 -3.84
N LYS A 206 3.47 -37.99 -4.76
CA LYS A 206 3.74 -37.85 -6.18
C LYS A 206 3.83 -36.34 -6.37
N ASP A 207 5.02 -35.82 -6.61
CA ASP A 207 5.16 -34.66 -7.45
C ASP A 207 4.14 -34.82 -8.55
N ASN A 208 3.12 -33.94 -8.59
CA ASN A 208 2.13 -33.93 -9.65
C ASN A 208 2.84 -33.51 -10.93
N VAL A 209 3.65 -34.41 -11.49
CA VAL A 209 4.25 -34.24 -12.81
C VAL A 209 3.07 -34.16 -13.77
N ILE A 210 2.81 -32.98 -14.26
CA ILE A 210 1.75 -32.71 -15.22
C ILE A 210 2.14 -33.50 -16.50
N ASP A 211 1.38 -34.50 -16.82
CA ASP A 211 1.61 -35.29 -18.05
C ASP A 211 1.21 -34.44 -19.27
N THR A 212 2.23 -34.00 -19.98
CA THR A 212 2.09 -33.23 -21.23
C THR A 212 2.54 -34.07 -22.45
N SER A 213 2.76 -35.36 -22.30
CA SER A 213 3.30 -36.24 -23.36
C SER A 213 2.43 -36.29 -24.62
N LYS A 214 1.12 -36.02 -24.48
CA LYS A 214 0.16 -36.02 -25.59
C LYS A 214 -0.02 -34.65 -26.23
N LEU A 215 0.60 -33.57 -25.69
CA LEU A 215 0.51 -32.21 -26.24
C LEU A 215 1.62 -32.02 -27.28
N THR A 216 1.24 -31.47 -28.43
CA THR A 216 2.20 -31.08 -29.46
C THR A 216 2.94 -29.82 -29.03
N LYS A 217 4.27 -29.82 -29.01
CA LYS A 217 5.08 -28.65 -28.72
C LYS A 217 5.06 -27.64 -29.89
N TYR A 218 5.09 -26.38 -29.56
CA TYR A 218 5.28 -25.31 -30.54
C TYR A 218 6.75 -25.27 -30.97
N GLU A 219 7.00 -25.40 -32.26
CA GLU A 219 8.34 -25.58 -32.84
C GLU A 219 9.31 -24.45 -32.50
N ASN A 220 8.80 -23.24 -32.30
CA ASN A 220 9.61 -22.08 -31.99
C ASN A 220 9.76 -21.82 -30.47
N ALA A 221 9.20 -22.66 -29.60
CA ALA A 221 9.27 -22.44 -28.13
C ALA A 221 10.71 -22.50 -27.61
N ASP A 222 11.55 -23.33 -28.21
CA ASP A 222 12.94 -23.55 -27.82
C ASP A 222 13.95 -22.80 -28.74
N LYS A 223 13.48 -22.01 -29.71
CA LYS A 223 14.34 -21.22 -30.60
C LYS A 223 14.63 -19.85 -30.00
N TYR A 224 15.82 -19.71 -29.44
CA TYR A 224 16.25 -18.45 -28.84
C TYR A 224 17.05 -17.54 -29.79
N VAL A 225 17.60 -18.08 -30.85
CA VAL A 225 18.43 -17.36 -31.83
C VAL A 225 17.96 -17.72 -33.23
N PRO A 226 17.75 -16.75 -34.14
CA PRO A 226 17.48 -17.06 -35.54
C PRO A 226 18.67 -17.83 -36.14
N GLU A 227 18.36 -18.84 -36.95
CA GLU A 227 19.39 -19.50 -37.78
C GLU A 227 20.00 -18.44 -38.71
N ASN A 228 21.28 -18.17 -38.55
CA ASN A 228 22.02 -17.33 -39.48
C ASN A 228 23.25 -18.13 -39.95
N ASP A 229 23.50 -18.20 -41.23
CA ASP A 229 24.60 -18.91 -41.86
C ASP A 229 26.00 -18.31 -41.56
N GLY A 230 26.21 -17.77 -40.36
CA GLY A 230 27.44 -17.05 -39.96
C GLY A 230 27.56 -15.68 -40.56
N LYS A 231 26.54 -15.15 -41.20
CA LYS A 231 26.45 -13.79 -41.68
C LYS A 231 26.04 -12.82 -40.57
N MET A 232 26.51 -11.56 -40.71
CA MET A 232 26.05 -10.48 -39.83
C MET A 232 24.51 -10.35 -39.94
N LEU A 233 23.79 -10.47 -38.80
CA LEU A 233 22.36 -10.28 -38.75
C LEU A 233 22.05 -8.78 -38.83
N MET A 234 21.37 -8.38 -39.89
CA MET A 234 20.83 -7.00 -40.01
C MET A 234 19.42 -7.00 -39.40
N ILE A 235 19.24 -6.19 -38.35
CA ILE A 235 17.96 -6.05 -37.65
C ILE A 235 17.15 -4.98 -38.37
N ASP A 236 16.02 -5.38 -38.97
CA ASP A 236 15.09 -4.47 -39.60
C ASP A 236 13.90 -4.22 -38.66
N THR A 237 13.43 -2.98 -38.62
CA THR A 237 12.24 -2.58 -37.84
C THR A 237 10.92 -2.88 -38.56
N ALA A 238 10.96 -3.31 -39.84
CA ALA A 238 9.77 -3.65 -40.62
C ALA A 238 9.01 -4.86 -40.05
N ASP A 239 9.71 -5.81 -39.43
CA ASP A 239 9.17 -7.08 -38.92
C ASP A 239 9.00 -7.09 -37.40
N VAL A 240 8.64 -5.96 -36.78
CA VAL A 240 8.30 -5.92 -35.36
C VAL A 240 7.10 -6.82 -35.08
N LYS A 241 7.27 -7.82 -34.21
CA LYS A 241 6.22 -8.75 -33.81
C LYS A 241 5.06 -7.97 -33.19
N LYS A 242 3.91 -7.99 -33.86
CA LYS A 242 2.68 -7.38 -33.37
C LYS A 242 1.94 -8.31 -32.45
N GLU A 243 1.26 -7.74 -31.47
CA GLU A 243 0.34 -8.46 -30.61
C GLU A 243 -0.98 -8.70 -31.36
N PHE A 244 -1.56 -9.90 -31.17
CA PHE A 244 -2.88 -10.23 -31.71
C PHE A 244 -3.98 -9.76 -30.75
N MET A 245 -4.97 -9.04 -31.28
CA MET A 245 -6.10 -8.52 -30.52
C MET A 245 -7.43 -9.06 -31.07
N LEU A 246 -8.49 -8.99 -30.26
CA LEU A 246 -9.83 -9.39 -30.69
C LEU A 246 -10.31 -8.60 -31.93
N ALA A 247 -9.86 -7.34 -32.08
CA ALA A 247 -10.12 -6.55 -33.29
C ALA A 247 -9.50 -7.18 -34.52
N ASP A 248 -8.33 -7.79 -34.43
CA ASP A 248 -7.66 -8.48 -35.53
C ASP A 248 -8.45 -9.73 -35.95
N ALA A 249 -9.00 -10.46 -34.98
CA ALA A 249 -9.89 -11.59 -35.27
C ALA A 249 -11.13 -11.09 -36.06
N LYS A 250 -11.78 -10.03 -35.61
CA LYS A 250 -12.94 -9.45 -36.28
C LYS A 250 -12.61 -8.95 -37.69
N ALA A 251 -11.47 -8.32 -37.88
CA ALA A 251 -11.01 -7.82 -39.16
C ALA A 251 -10.67 -8.94 -40.19
N ASN A 252 -10.34 -10.14 -39.69
CA ASN A 252 -9.93 -11.28 -40.50
C ASN A 252 -10.97 -12.41 -40.52
N MET A 253 -12.25 -12.11 -40.38
CA MET A 253 -13.30 -13.11 -40.52
C MET A 253 -13.24 -13.82 -41.88
N GLY A 254 -13.36 -15.15 -41.85
CA GLY A 254 -13.23 -16.00 -43.05
C GLY A 254 -11.79 -16.32 -43.46
N LYS A 255 -10.78 -15.94 -42.66
CA LYS A 255 -9.38 -16.24 -42.93
C LYS A 255 -8.78 -17.09 -41.79
N GLU A 256 -7.67 -17.76 -42.10
CA GLU A 256 -6.86 -18.39 -41.08
C GLU A 256 -6.15 -17.31 -40.26
N VAL A 257 -6.15 -17.46 -38.93
CA VAL A 257 -5.43 -16.59 -37.97
C VAL A 257 -4.55 -17.45 -37.08
N GLU A 258 -3.41 -16.90 -36.68
CA GLU A 258 -2.47 -17.53 -35.74
C GLU A 258 -2.12 -16.54 -34.64
N PHE A 259 -2.23 -16.99 -33.39
CA PHE A 259 -1.83 -16.17 -32.23
C PHE A 259 -1.39 -17.03 -31.06
N SER A 260 -0.67 -16.41 -30.13
CA SER A 260 -0.22 -17.04 -28.89
C SER A 260 -0.91 -16.40 -27.68
N GLY A 261 -1.18 -17.21 -26.66
CA GLY A 261 -1.81 -16.73 -25.43
C GLY A 261 -1.76 -17.74 -24.30
N CYS A 262 -2.37 -17.38 -23.21
CA CYS A 262 -2.47 -18.24 -22.02
C CYS A 262 -3.86 -18.88 -21.96
N VAL A 263 -3.93 -20.16 -21.73
CA VAL A 263 -5.19 -20.88 -21.49
C VAL A 263 -5.83 -20.33 -20.23
N HIS A 264 -6.91 -19.59 -20.38
CA HIS A 264 -7.62 -18.92 -19.28
C HIS A 264 -8.70 -19.81 -18.68
N ARG A 265 -9.40 -20.58 -19.52
CA ARG A 265 -10.47 -21.50 -19.12
C ARG A 265 -10.61 -22.62 -20.13
N ILE A 266 -10.90 -23.82 -19.64
CA ILE A 266 -11.26 -24.98 -20.47
C ILE A 266 -12.61 -25.50 -19.98
N LYS A 267 -13.53 -25.74 -20.93
CA LYS A 267 -14.77 -26.48 -20.70
C LYS A 267 -14.79 -27.65 -21.67
N ASN A 268 -14.33 -28.81 -21.21
CA ASN A 268 -14.29 -30.05 -22.00
C ASN A 268 -15.66 -30.73 -21.97
N MET A 269 -16.20 -31.12 -23.14
CA MET A 269 -17.49 -31.79 -23.31
C MET A 269 -17.33 -33.11 -24.08
N GLY A 270 -16.15 -33.67 -24.10
CA GLY A 270 -15.81 -34.92 -24.83
C GLY A 270 -15.16 -34.63 -26.18
N SER A 271 -15.84 -34.86 -27.29
CA SER A 271 -15.32 -34.56 -28.63
C SER A 271 -15.20 -33.06 -28.96
N ILE A 272 -15.84 -32.20 -28.17
CA ILE A 272 -15.81 -30.75 -28.30
C ILE A 272 -15.31 -30.13 -26.99
N ALA A 273 -14.49 -29.10 -27.07
CA ALA A 273 -14.11 -28.29 -25.93
C ALA A 273 -14.12 -26.79 -26.27
N PHE A 274 -14.55 -25.98 -25.30
CA PHE A 274 -14.43 -24.51 -25.37
C PHE A 274 -13.17 -24.13 -24.63
N ILE A 275 -12.23 -23.50 -25.34
CA ILE A 275 -10.95 -23.06 -24.77
C ILE A 275 -10.89 -21.55 -24.89
N VAL A 276 -10.85 -20.87 -23.74
CA VAL A 276 -10.68 -19.43 -23.69
C VAL A 276 -9.19 -19.12 -23.57
N VAL A 277 -8.65 -18.47 -24.60
CA VAL A 277 -7.24 -18.06 -24.65
C VAL A 277 -7.17 -16.57 -24.31
N ARG A 278 -6.36 -16.23 -23.34
CA ARG A 278 -6.12 -14.85 -22.91
C ARG A 278 -4.86 -14.31 -23.58
N THR A 279 -5.02 -13.18 -24.26
CA THR A 279 -3.94 -12.35 -24.79
C THR A 279 -3.64 -11.20 -23.80
N SER A 280 -2.88 -10.19 -24.20
CA SER A 280 -2.54 -9.05 -23.32
C SER A 280 -3.76 -8.21 -22.91
N ARG A 281 -4.70 -7.98 -23.82
CA ARG A 281 -5.89 -7.14 -23.59
C ARG A 281 -7.19 -7.93 -23.58
N ASP A 282 -7.26 -9.04 -24.30
CA ASP A 282 -8.50 -9.74 -24.59
C ASP A 282 -8.54 -11.15 -24.00
N VAL A 283 -9.72 -11.71 -23.98
CA VAL A 283 -9.99 -13.14 -23.84
C VAL A 283 -10.76 -13.60 -25.06
N ILE A 284 -10.22 -14.59 -25.76
CA ILE A 284 -10.73 -15.09 -27.05
C ILE A 284 -11.24 -16.50 -26.82
N GLN A 285 -12.52 -16.74 -27.06
CA GLN A 285 -13.08 -18.07 -27.00
C GLN A 285 -12.83 -18.79 -28.33
N THR A 286 -12.26 -19.98 -28.23
CA THR A 286 -12.02 -20.89 -29.34
C THR A 286 -12.79 -22.18 -29.14
N VAL A 287 -13.13 -22.86 -30.22
CA VAL A 287 -13.84 -24.14 -30.21
C VAL A 287 -12.90 -25.23 -30.72
N TYR A 288 -12.59 -26.18 -29.86
CA TYR A 288 -11.89 -27.39 -30.20
C TYR A 288 -12.88 -28.48 -30.64
N SER A 289 -12.61 -29.14 -31.77
CA SER A 289 -13.27 -30.36 -32.16
C SER A 289 -12.21 -31.43 -32.48
N ALA A 290 -12.36 -32.61 -31.93
CA ALA A 290 -11.43 -33.74 -32.19
C ALA A 290 -11.37 -34.13 -33.66
N ASP A 291 -12.42 -33.83 -34.45
CA ASP A 291 -12.47 -34.16 -35.88
C ASP A 291 -11.72 -33.13 -36.74
N ASN A 292 -11.63 -31.86 -36.27
CA ASN A 292 -11.08 -30.74 -37.05
C ASN A 292 -9.67 -30.35 -36.60
N CYS A 293 -9.37 -30.48 -35.30
CA CYS A 293 -8.07 -30.09 -34.76
C CYS A 293 -7.05 -31.21 -34.87
N LYS A 294 -5.87 -30.90 -35.40
CA LYS A 294 -4.77 -31.89 -35.61
C LYS A 294 -4.09 -32.30 -34.31
N ASP A 295 -4.18 -31.46 -33.28
CA ASP A 295 -3.46 -31.63 -32.02
C ASP A 295 -4.41 -32.09 -30.90
N SER A 296 -3.88 -32.91 -29.98
CA SER A 296 -4.62 -33.35 -28.78
C SER A 296 -4.63 -32.25 -27.72
N ILE A 297 -5.74 -32.14 -26.98
CA ILE A 297 -5.85 -31.31 -25.79
C ILE A 297 -5.77 -32.11 -24.47
N GLU A 298 -5.49 -33.39 -24.57
CA GLU A 298 -5.35 -34.26 -23.40
C GLU A 298 -4.13 -33.83 -22.56
N GLY A 299 -4.36 -33.47 -21.30
CA GLY A 299 -3.32 -32.90 -20.43
C GLY A 299 -3.23 -31.38 -20.47
N LEU A 300 -4.01 -30.69 -21.34
CA LEU A 300 -4.05 -29.22 -21.37
C LEU A 300 -4.74 -28.68 -20.11
N ARG A 301 -4.15 -27.65 -19.50
CA ARG A 301 -4.65 -27.02 -18.25
C ARG A 301 -4.70 -25.51 -18.32
N GLU A 302 -5.53 -24.92 -17.45
CA GLU A 302 -5.56 -23.46 -17.23
C GLU A 302 -4.18 -22.97 -16.79
N GLY A 303 -3.73 -21.85 -17.35
CA GLY A 303 -2.42 -21.27 -17.09
C GLY A 303 -1.31 -21.69 -18.05
N PHE A 304 -1.52 -22.72 -18.89
CA PHE A 304 -0.56 -23.10 -19.94
C PHE A 304 -0.51 -22.04 -21.03
N PHE A 305 0.65 -21.83 -21.62
CA PHE A 305 0.82 -20.98 -22.77
C PHE A 305 0.80 -21.80 -24.05
N VAL A 306 0.01 -21.34 -25.01
CA VAL A 306 -0.23 -22.05 -26.26
C VAL A 306 -0.12 -21.11 -27.47
N ASN A 307 0.25 -21.68 -28.61
CA ASN A 307 0.06 -21.07 -29.93
C ASN A 307 -1.13 -21.77 -30.57
N VAL A 308 -2.05 -21.00 -31.13
CA VAL A 308 -3.26 -21.51 -31.78
C VAL A 308 -3.33 -21.03 -33.22
N LYS A 309 -3.75 -21.94 -34.12
CA LYS A 309 -4.11 -21.65 -35.49
C LYS A 309 -5.56 -21.99 -35.70
N ASP A 310 -6.27 -21.08 -36.31
CA ASP A 310 -7.72 -21.07 -36.37
C ASP A 310 -8.26 -20.69 -37.73
N PHE A 311 -9.42 -21.24 -38.06
CA PHE A 311 -10.28 -20.65 -39.08
C PHE A 311 -11.27 -19.71 -38.39
N ASN A 312 -11.18 -18.43 -38.71
CA ASN A 312 -11.98 -17.38 -38.10
C ASN A 312 -13.34 -17.28 -38.78
N GLY A 313 -14.32 -18.11 -38.36
CA GLY A 313 -15.72 -18.08 -38.77
C GLY A 313 -16.59 -17.24 -37.86
N LEU A 314 -17.85 -17.65 -37.68
CA LEU A 314 -18.76 -17.09 -36.66
C LEU A 314 -18.30 -17.42 -35.25
N GLU A 315 -17.65 -18.58 -35.09
CA GLU A 315 -16.86 -18.99 -33.91
C GLU A 315 -15.46 -19.32 -34.38
N ILE A 316 -14.47 -19.14 -33.50
CA ILE A 316 -13.07 -19.41 -33.84
C ILE A 316 -12.82 -20.90 -33.66
N GLU A 317 -12.78 -21.68 -34.76
CA GLU A 317 -12.59 -23.13 -34.76
C GLU A 317 -11.11 -23.51 -34.83
N LEU A 318 -10.61 -24.24 -33.82
CA LEU A 318 -9.22 -24.64 -33.70
C LEU A 318 -8.81 -25.67 -34.75
N ASN A 319 -7.89 -25.31 -35.63
CA ASN A 319 -7.19 -26.21 -36.53
C ASN A 319 -5.94 -26.82 -35.88
N SER A 320 -5.28 -26.06 -34.98
CA SER A 320 -4.09 -26.50 -34.27
C SER A 320 -3.99 -25.77 -32.93
N ILE A 321 -3.52 -26.48 -31.89
CA ILE A 321 -3.18 -25.92 -30.58
C ILE A 321 -1.88 -26.54 -30.10
N LYS A 322 -0.80 -25.76 -30.03
CA LYS A 322 0.53 -26.21 -29.68
C LYS A 322 1.00 -25.62 -28.36
N LEU A 323 1.60 -26.41 -27.53
CA LEU A 323 2.11 -26.03 -26.23
C LEU A 323 3.40 -25.20 -26.35
N ILE A 324 3.40 -24.00 -25.76
CA ILE A 324 4.59 -23.16 -25.63
C ILE A 324 5.28 -23.45 -24.28
N SER A 325 4.53 -23.37 -23.18
CA SER A 325 5.06 -23.63 -21.84
C SER A 325 3.98 -24.07 -20.87
N THR A 326 4.40 -24.73 -19.79
CA THR A 326 3.54 -25.30 -18.73
C THR A 326 3.72 -24.58 -17.40
N ASN A 327 2.78 -24.80 -16.48
CA ASN A 327 2.93 -24.42 -15.08
C ASN A 327 3.69 -25.52 -14.33
N ALA A 328 4.62 -25.15 -13.44
CA ALA A 328 5.25 -26.08 -12.52
C ALA A 328 4.33 -26.46 -11.33
N ALA A 329 3.34 -25.63 -11.04
CA ALA A 329 2.36 -25.83 -9.96
C ALA A 329 0.97 -25.34 -10.38
N GLU A 330 -0.07 -25.79 -9.71
CA GLU A 330 -1.42 -25.27 -9.89
C GLU A 330 -1.49 -23.79 -9.48
N LEU A 331 -2.36 -23.03 -10.16
CA LEU A 331 -2.56 -21.61 -9.83
C LEU A 331 -3.24 -21.52 -8.45
N PRO A 332 -2.69 -20.71 -7.53
CA PRO A 332 -3.24 -20.58 -6.17
C PRO A 332 -4.60 -19.87 -6.13
N LEU A 333 -5.00 -19.26 -7.24
CA LEU A 333 -6.26 -18.51 -7.39
C LEU A 333 -6.98 -18.95 -8.66
N LYS A 334 -8.31 -19.05 -8.59
CA LYS A 334 -9.14 -19.33 -9.76
C LYS A 334 -9.30 -18.06 -10.61
N ILE A 335 -8.34 -17.82 -11.50
CA ILE A 335 -8.24 -16.62 -12.34
C ILE A 335 -9.35 -16.49 -13.38
N SER A 336 -10.06 -17.56 -13.69
CA SER A 336 -11.16 -17.59 -14.68
C SER A 336 -12.50 -17.07 -14.16
N GLN A 337 -12.57 -16.63 -12.90
CA GLN A 337 -13.74 -15.93 -12.34
C GLN A 337 -13.79 -14.48 -12.83
N GLY A 338 -14.98 -13.90 -12.93
CA GLY A 338 -15.15 -12.48 -13.29
C GLY A 338 -14.41 -11.55 -12.36
N ARG A 339 -14.59 -11.75 -11.03
CA ARG A 339 -13.80 -11.09 -9.97
C ARG A 339 -13.19 -12.18 -9.07
N LEU A 340 -12.01 -11.94 -8.54
CA LEU A 340 -11.38 -12.85 -7.59
C LEU A 340 -12.14 -12.86 -6.27
N ASN A 341 -12.47 -14.06 -5.79
CA ASN A 341 -13.12 -14.24 -4.49
C ASN A 341 -12.04 -14.53 -3.43
N CYS A 342 -11.30 -13.50 -3.04
CA CYS A 342 -10.26 -13.58 -2.01
C CYS A 342 -10.12 -12.24 -1.28
N THR A 343 -9.45 -12.24 -0.12
CA THR A 343 -9.11 -11.00 0.58
C THR A 343 -8.05 -10.22 -0.18
N ILE A 344 -7.90 -8.93 0.15
CA ILE A 344 -6.86 -8.09 -0.47
C ILE A 344 -5.45 -8.64 -0.20
N GLU A 345 -5.21 -9.18 1.00
CA GLU A 345 -3.93 -9.78 1.37
C GLU A 345 -3.60 -10.97 0.49
N VAL A 346 -4.55 -11.90 0.32
CA VAL A 346 -4.39 -13.07 -0.55
C VAL A 346 -4.18 -12.67 -2.01
N ASN A 347 -4.88 -11.65 -2.49
CA ASN A 347 -4.68 -11.09 -3.82
C ASN A 347 -3.25 -10.56 -4.00
N LEU A 348 -2.78 -9.75 -3.04
CA LEU A 348 -1.46 -9.14 -3.08
C LEU A 348 -0.32 -10.16 -2.87
N ASP A 349 -0.50 -11.16 -2.01
CA ASP A 349 0.49 -12.22 -1.79
C ASP A 349 0.67 -13.12 -3.02
N ASN A 350 -0.39 -13.23 -3.84
CA ASN A 350 -0.38 -14.02 -5.06
C ASN A 350 -0.42 -13.14 -6.33
N ARG A 351 0.25 -11.99 -6.31
CA ARG A 351 0.13 -10.96 -7.35
C ARG A 351 0.46 -11.45 -8.76
N ALA A 352 1.47 -12.33 -8.89
CA ALA A 352 1.85 -12.97 -10.14
C ALA A 352 0.73 -13.83 -10.76
N ALA A 353 -0.16 -14.37 -9.93
CA ALA A 353 -1.34 -15.11 -10.37
C ALA A 353 -2.57 -14.22 -10.50
N SER A 354 -2.84 -13.35 -9.50
CA SER A 354 -4.03 -12.51 -9.47
C SER A 354 -4.13 -11.57 -10.66
N LEU A 355 -3.00 -10.98 -11.10
CA LEU A 355 -2.95 -10.11 -12.29
C LEU A 355 -3.22 -10.83 -13.62
N ARG A 356 -3.30 -12.16 -13.61
CA ARG A 356 -3.79 -12.91 -14.78
C ARG A 356 -5.31 -12.87 -14.90
N ASN A 357 -6.04 -12.46 -13.86
CA ASN A 357 -7.47 -12.24 -13.92
C ASN A 357 -7.76 -10.97 -14.73
N PRO A 358 -8.72 -10.98 -15.69
CA PRO A 358 -9.04 -9.83 -16.53
C PRO A 358 -9.49 -8.58 -15.76
N TYR A 359 -10.24 -8.75 -14.66
CA TYR A 359 -10.69 -7.63 -13.83
C TYR A 359 -9.52 -6.94 -13.12
N GLU A 360 -8.64 -7.71 -12.49
CA GLU A 360 -7.46 -7.17 -11.81
C GLU A 360 -6.51 -6.47 -12.80
N ARG A 361 -6.33 -7.05 -13.97
CA ARG A 361 -5.50 -6.48 -15.05
C ARG A 361 -6.08 -5.18 -15.60
N ALA A 362 -7.40 -5.11 -15.76
CA ALA A 362 -8.08 -3.93 -16.29
C ALA A 362 -7.84 -2.67 -15.42
N ILE A 363 -7.66 -2.83 -14.10
CA ILE A 363 -7.33 -1.73 -13.19
C ILE A 363 -6.04 -1.03 -13.65
N PHE A 364 -4.98 -1.82 -13.94
CA PHE A 364 -3.67 -1.28 -14.32
C PHE A 364 -3.61 -0.86 -15.79
N LYS A 365 -4.45 -1.45 -16.64
CA LYS A 365 -4.64 -0.92 -18.00
C LYS A 365 -5.34 0.45 -17.98
N LEU A 366 -6.30 0.65 -17.09
CA LEU A 366 -6.91 1.96 -16.91
C LEU A 366 -5.93 2.98 -16.29
N GLN A 367 -5.06 2.53 -15.37
CA GLN A 367 -3.96 3.35 -14.83
C GLN A 367 -3.03 3.84 -15.95
N GLU A 368 -2.64 2.94 -16.87
CA GLU A 368 -1.90 3.30 -18.09
C GLU A 368 -2.63 4.37 -18.87
N GLY A 369 -3.94 4.23 -19.05
CA GLY A 369 -4.78 5.20 -19.76
C GLY A 369 -4.77 6.60 -19.14
N LEU A 370 -4.82 6.70 -17.81
CA LEU A 370 -4.72 7.98 -17.10
C LEU A 370 -3.38 8.66 -17.37
N VAL A 371 -2.29 7.89 -17.32
CA VAL A 371 -0.93 8.39 -17.60
C VAL A 371 -0.78 8.84 -19.05
N GLN A 372 -1.25 8.05 -20.02
CA GLN A 372 -1.20 8.40 -21.44
C GLN A 372 -2.05 9.65 -21.76
N GLY A 373 -3.21 9.78 -21.12
CA GLY A 373 -4.05 10.97 -21.23
C GLY A 373 -3.34 12.23 -20.73
N MET A 374 -2.62 12.12 -19.60
CA MET A 374 -1.81 13.22 -19.09
C MET A 374 -0.67 13.60 -20.04
N HIS A 375 0.11 12.63 -20.53
CA HIS A 375 1.19 12.90 -21.50
C HIS A 375 0.65 13.66 -22.73
N LYS A 376 -0.46 13.18 -23.30
CA LYS A 376 -1.08 13.82 -24.46
C LYS A 376 -1.49 15.26 -24.18
N PHE A 377 -2.10 15.52 -23.02
CA PHE A 377 -2.51 16.86 -22.62
C PHE A 377 -1.30 17.78 -22.39
N MET A 378 -0.29 17.31 -21.68
CA MET A 378 0.91 18.09 -21.35
C MET A 378 1.68 18.50 -22.60
N GLN A 379 1.88 17.57 -23.53
CA GLN A 379 2.51 17.86 -24.83
C GLN A 379 1.71 18.89 -25.63
N ALA A 380 0.38 18.77 -25.68
CA ALA A 380 -0.49 19.71 -26.41
C ALA A 380 -0.48 21.13 -25.80
N ASN A 381 -0.10 21.28 -24.51
CA ASN A 381 -0.04 22.55 -23.80
C ASN A 381 1.39 23.05 -23.54
N ASN A 382 2.38 22.54 -24.30
CA ASN A 382 3.79 22.94 -24.27
C ASN A 382 4.47 22.74 -22.91
N PHE A 383 4.10 21.69 -22.17
CA PHE A 383 4.85 21.30 -21.00
C PHE A 383 6.05 20.41 -21.41
N THR A 384 7.19 20.67 -20.79
CA THR A 384 8.40 19.84 -20.93
C THR A 384 8.39 18.75 -19.85
N GLU A 385 8.56 17.49 -20.24
CA GLU A 385 8.75 16.39 -19.29
C GLU A 385 10.14 16.48 -18.68
N ILE A 386 10.23 16.40 -17.37
CA ILE A 386 11.48 16.36 -16.63
C ILE A 386 11.61 15.07 -15.82
N HIS A 387 12.84 14.67 -15.51
CA HIS A 387 13.14 13.49 -14.70
C HIS A 387 14.05 13.91 -13.55
N SER A 388 13.45 14.18 -12.39
CA SER A 388 14.19 14.61 -11.21
C SER A 388 14.82 13.44 -10.45
N PRO A 389 15.94 13.66 -9.74
CA PRO A 389 16.54 12.65 -8.89
C PRO A 389 15.57 12.14 -7.80
N LYS A 390 15.61 10.83 -7.53
CA LYS A 390 14.82 10.21 -6.46
C LYS A 390 15.65 9.96 -5.19
N ILE A 391 16.99 10.04 -5.30
CA ILE A 391 17.92 10.12 -4.17
C ILE A 391 18.33 11.57 -4.02
N VAL A 392 18.04 12.17 -2.89
CA VAL A 392 18.22 13.61 -2.66
C VAL A 392 18.98 13.88 -1.36
N ALA A 393 19.65 15.02 -1.29
CA ALA A 393 20.37 15.43 -0.07
C ALA A 393 19.41 15.91 1.03
N GLN A 394 18.21 16.39 0.67
CA GLN A 394 17.22 16.93 1.60
C GLN A 394 15.80 16.65 1.12
N GLY A 395 14.85 16.48 2.07
CA GLY A 395 13.43 16.34 1.78
C GLY A 395 12.77 17.67 1.43
N ALA A 396 11.89 17.64 0.44
CA ALA A 396 11.20 18.84 -0.04
C ALA A 396 10.07 19.31 0.90
N GLU A 397 9.49 18.42 1.72
CA GLU A 397 8.32 18.73 2.51
C GLU A 397 8.60 18.83 4.03
N GLY A 398 9.84 18.71 4.44
CA GLY A 398 10.24 18.72 5.85
C GLY A 398 9.60 17.59 6.65
N GLY A 399 10.07 17.35 7.89
CA GLY A 399 9.36 16.50 8.84
C GLY A 399 9.76 15.04 8.86
N ALA A 400 9.02 14.24 9.67
CA ALA A 400 9.40 12.93 10.16
C ALA A 400 9.18 11.77 9.18
N ASN A 401 8.45 11.99 8.07
CA ASN A 401 8.00 10.91 7.18
C ASN A 401 8.90 10.77 5.95
N ILE A 402 10.22 10.67 6.18
CA ILE A 402 11.21 10.55 5.09
C ILE A 402 12.05 9.29 5.27
N PHE A 403 12.26 8.54 4.18
CA PHE A 403 13.18 7.40 4.17
C PHE A 403 14.61 7.90 4.05
N ARG A 404 15.46 7.54 5.01
CA ARG A 404 16.89 7.79 5.01
C ARG A 404 17.64 6.60 4.45
N LEU A 405 18.74 6.87 3.73
CA LEU A 405 19.65 5.85 3.23
C LEU A 405 21.11 6.32 3.37
N ASP A 406 22.01 5.38 3.44
CA ASP A 406 23.44 5.65 3.33
C ASP A 406 23.81 5.78 1.85
N TYR A 407 24.45 6.89 1.50
CA TYR A 407 24.93 7.16 0.14
C TYR A 407 26.43 7.40 0.17
N PHE A 408 27.20 6.29 0.10
CA PHE A 408 28.66 6.34 0.16
C PHE A 408 29.19 7.10 1.39
N GLY A 409 28.65 6.79 2.57
CA GLY A 409 29.01 7.43 3.85
C GLY A 409 28.39 8.81 4.06
N LYS A 410 27.52 9.27 3.18
CA LYS A 410 26.72 10.49 3.32
C LYS A 410 25.25 10.13 3.58
N SER A 411 24.57 10.94 4.39
CA SER A 411 23.12 10.80 4.55
C SER A 411 22.41 11.29 3.30
N ALA A 412 21.53 10.47 2.74
CA ALA A 412 20.63 10.82 1.66
C ALA A 412 19.19 10.39 2.00
N PHE A 413 18.25 10.79 1.16
CA PHE A 413 16.83 10.56 1.38
C PHE A 413 16.15 10.13 0.07
N LEU A 414 15.06 9.34 0.19
CA LEU A 414 14.16 9.15 -0.94
C LEU A 414 13.26 10.36 -1.10
N ASN A 415 13.07 10.81 -2.33
CA ASN A 415 12.36 12.05 -2.65
C ASN A 415 10.85 11.91 -2.36
N GLN A 416 10.31 12.86 -1.59
CA GLN A 416 8.88 12.93 -1.24
C GLN A 416 8.04 13.60 -2.33
N SER A 417 8.65 14.44 -3.17
CA SER A 417 8.03 15.20 -4.25
C SER A 417 9.11 15.83 -5.11
N PRO A 418 8.93 16.01 -6.43
CA PRO A 418 9.87 16.71 -7.29
C PRO A 418 9.88 18.24 -7.07
N GLN A 419 9.33 18.74 -5.97
CA GLN A 419 8.98 20.14 -5.75
C GLN A 419 10.12 21.11 -6.05
N PHE A 420 11.32 20.88 -5.53
CA PHE A 420 12.47 21.79 -5.77
C PHE A 420 12.85 21.83 -7.25
N TYR A 421 12.86 20.66 -7.88
CA TYR A 421 13.30 20.52 -9.27
C TYR A 421 12.29 21.12 -10.24
N LYS A 422 10.99 20.91 -10.04
CA LYS A 422 9.98 21.50 -10.93
C LYS A 422 9.90 23.02 -10.79
N GLN A 423 10.08 23.58 -9.57
CA GLN A 423 10.18 25.03 -9.38
C GLN A 423 11.43 25.62 -10.04
N MET A 424 12.61 25.00 -9.87
CA MET A 424 13.83 25.45 -10.55
C MET A 424 13.67 25.37 -12.07
N ALA A 425 13.04 24.31 -12.58
CA ALA A 425 12.89 24.06 -14.01
C ALA A 425 11.98 25.08 -14.72
N VAL A 426 11.02 25.69 -14.01
CA VAL A 426 10.21 26.78 -14.57
C VAL A 426 11.05 27.99 -15.02
N ALA A 427 12.22 28.21 -14.41
CA ALA A 427 13.11 29.31 -14.80
C ALA A 427 13.65 29.22 -16.24
N PHE A 428 13.62 28.01 -16.84
CA PHE A 428 14.22 27.76 -18.16
C PHE A 428 13.34 26.97 -19.13
N PHE A 429 12.23 26.37 -18.65
CA PHE A 429 11.26 25.67 -19.49
C PHE A 429 9.86 26.27 -19.45
N ASP A 430 9.58 27.27 -18.60
CA ASP A 430 8.29 27.91 -18.35
C ASP A 430 7.22 26.95 -17.82
N ARG A 431 7.06 25.77 -18.39
CA ARG A 431 6.08 24.73 -18.00
C ARG A 431 6.73 23.37 -18.00
N VAL A 432 6.62 22.67 -16.88
CA VAL A 432 7.21 21.35 -16.70
C VAL A 432 6.24 20.38 -16.04
N TYR A 433 6.41 19.08 -16.31
CA TYR A 433 5.69 18.03 -15.63
C TYR A 433 6.60 16.82 -15.40
N GLU A 434 6.26 16.02 -14.41
CA GLU A 434 6.90 14.75 -14.11
C GLU A 434 5.88 13.72 -13.70
N ILE A 435 5.97 12.48 -14.22
CA ILE A 435 5.24 11.31 -13.78
C ILE A 435 6.25 10.32 -13.22
N ALA A 436 6.31 10.18 -11.90
CA ALA A 436 7.38 9.41 -11.27
C ALA A 436 7.01 8.92 -9.86
N PRO A 437 7.70 7.87 -9.36
CA PRO A 437 7.54 7.42 -7.99
C PRO A 437 8.00 8.49 -6.99
N VAL A 438 7.25 8.62 -5.91
CA VAL A 438 7.56 9.43 -4.74
C VAL A 438 7.36 8.59 -3.47
N TYR A 439 8.04 8.98 -2.39
CA TYR A 439 8.22 8.14 -1.21
C TYR A 439 7.83 8.88 0.06
N ARG A 440 6.95 8.27 0.86
CA ARG A 440 6.57 8.82 2.17
C ARG A 440 6.65 7.72 3.21
N ALA A 441 7.48 7.91 4.25
CA ALA A 441 7.65 6.96 5.35
C ALA A 441 6.47 7.04 6.33
N GLU A 442 5.26 6.81 5.83
CA GLU A 442 4.03 6.80 6.64
C GLU A 442 4.09 5.67 7.67
N LYS A 443 3.85 6.01 8.94
CA LYS A 443 3.97 5.08 10.07
C LYS A 443 2.68 4.31 10.38
N HIS A 444 1.61 4.59 9.64
CA HIS A 444 0.29 3.99 9.87
C HIS A 444 -0.21 3.28 8.63
N ALA A 445 -0.62 2.01 8.79
CA ALA A 445 -1.32 1.28 7.74
C ALA A 445 -2.78 1.75 7.68
N THR A 446 -3.11 2.59 6.71
CA THR A 446 -4.47 3.05 6.45
C THR A 446 -4.92 2.64 5.05
N SER A 447 -6.20 2.72 4.77
CA SER A 447 -6.74 2.47 3.43
C SER A 447 -6.42 3.58 2.41
N ARG A 448 -5.81 4.69 2.85
CA ARG A 448 -5.58 5.92 2.06
C ARG A 448 -4.11 6.21 1.80
N HIS A 449 -3.18 5.48 2.45
CA HIS A 449 -1.74 5.75 2.40
C HIS A 449 -0.96 4.50 2.04
N ILE A 450 0.03 4.69 1.18
CA ILE A 450 1.10 3.75 0.84
C ILE A 450 2.43 4.51 0.87
N ASN A 451 3.53 3.79 1.04
CA ASN A 451 4.84 4.41 1.24
C ASN A 451 5.55 4.77 -0.07
N GLU A 452 5.13 4.19 -1.17
CA GLU A 452 5.60 4.47 -2.53
C GLU A 452 4.40 4.55 -3.46
N TYR A 453 4.25 5.66 -4.18
CA TYR A 453 3.17 5.89 -5.13
C TYR A 453 3.63 6.75 -6.30
N ILE A 454 2.84 6.83 -7.37
CA ILE A 454 3.17 7.64 -8.53
C ILE A 454 2.56 9.04 -8.37
N GLY A 455 3.43 10.05 -8.36
CA GLY A 455 3.04 11.45 -8.46
C GLY A 455 2.83 11.85 -9.91
N LEU A 456 1.73 12.55 -10.17
CA LEU A 456 1.46 13.27 -11.40
C LEU A 456 1.64 14.75 -11.10
N ASP A 457 2.81 15.27 -11.37
CA ASP A 457 3.24 16.60 -10.99
C ASP A 457 3.33 17.54 -12.18
N PHE A 458 2.91 18.79 -12.02
CA PHE A 458 3.30 19.86 -12.93
C PHE A 458 3.58 21.17 -12.21
N GLU A 459 4.30 22.06 -12.89
CA GLU A 459 4.57 23.43 -12.45
C GLU A 459 4.57 24.35 -13.68
N MET A 460 3.98 25.54 -13.57
CA MET A 460 3.89 26.51 -14.66
C MET A 460 4.22 27.94 -14.20
N GLY A 461 4.99 28.62 -15.00
CA GLY A 461 5.36 30.04 -14.80
C GLY A 461 4.37 31.01 -15.43
N TYR A 462 4.59 32.29 -15.16
CA TYR A 462 3.84 33.42 -15.67
C TYR A 462 2.34 33.35 -15.36
N ILE A 463 2.00 32.85 -14.16
CA ILE A 463 0.64 32.83 -13.65
C ILE A 463 0.26 34.18 -13.06
N ASP A 464 -1.00 34.55 -13.17
CA ASP A 464 -1.58 35.71 -12.48
C ASP A 464 -2.01 35.34 -11.05
N SER A 465 -2.44 34.10 -10.86
CA SER A 465 -2.89 33.59 -9.56
C SER A 465 -2.91 32.06 -9.50
N MET A 466 -3.11 31.49 -8.30
CA MET A 466 -3.31 30.04 -8.11
C MET A 466 -4.49 29.49 -8.92
N TYR A 467 -5.45 30.33 -9.26
CA TYR A 467 -6.62 29.92 -10.07
C TYR A 467 -6.25 29.49 -11.49
N ASP A 468 -5.12 29.98 -12.02
CA ASP A 468 -4.64 29.53 -13.34
C ASP A 468 -4.13 28.08 -13.28
N VAL A 469 -3.51 27.70 -12.16
CA VAL A 469 -3.11 26.31 -11.91
C VAL A 469 -4.35 25.42 -11.76
N MET A 470 -5.34 25.84 -10.99
CA MET A 470 -6.61 25.11 -10.80
C MET A 470 -7.35 24.92 -12.12
N LYS A 471 -7.41 25.95 -12.99
CA LYS A 471 -8.01 25.83 -14.33
C LYS A 471 -7.26 24.84 -15.20
N MET A 472 -5.92 24.88 -15.19
CA MET A 472 -5.08 23.94 -15.91
C MET A 472 -5.30 22.50 -15.45
N GLU A 473 -5.42 22.27 -14.13
CA GLU A 473 -5.75 20.97 -13.56
C GLU A 473 -7.09 20.43 -14.05
N ILE A 474 -8.15 21.24 -14.03
CA ILE A 474 -9.46 20.81 -14.51
C ILE A 474 -9.47 20.52 -16.00
N ALA A 475 -8.78 21.33 -16.81
CA ALA A 475 -8.62 21.07 -18.24
C ALA A 475 -7.88 19.75 -18.50
N MET A 476 -6.83 19.48 -17.72
CA MET A 476 -6.08 18.23 -17.77
C MET A 476 -6.94 17.02 -17.40
N LEU A 477 -7.64 17.06 -16.27
CA LEU A 477 -8.49 15.97 -15.81
C LEU A 477 -9.63 15.67 -16.80
N ARG A 478 -10.25 16.70 -17.40
CA ARG A 478 -11.23 16.53 -18.49
C ARG A 478 -10.62 15.77 -19.65
N SER A 479 -9.47 16.22 -20.16
CA SER A 479 -8.78 15.60 -21.28
C SER A 479 -8.38 14.14 -20.96
N ILE A 480 -7.91 13.86 -19.74
CA ILE A 480 -7.60 12.50 -19.30
C ILE A 480 -8.85 11.63 -19.33
N PHE A 481 -9.97 12.10 -18.79
CA PHE A 481 -11.21 11.34 -18.73
C PHE A 481 -11.82 11.12 -20.13
N GLU A 482 -11.74 12.08 -21.02
CA GLU A 482 -12.12 11.92 -22.42
C GLU A 482 -11.23 10.85 -23.09
N TYR A 483 -9.92 10.93 -22.88
CA TYR A 483 -8.97 9.98 -23.46
C TYR A 483 -9.25 8.53 -23.03
N ILE A 484 -9.53 8.28 -21.75
CA ILE A 484 -9.85 6.92 -21.29
C ILE A 484 -11.22 6.45 -21.78
N LYS A 485 -12.22 7.34 -21.91
CA LYS A 485 -13.52 7.01 -22.51
C LYS A 485 -13.38 6.57 -23.96
N GLU A 486 -12.49 7.20 -24.72
CA GLU A 486 -12.25 6.87 -26.12
C GLU A 486 -11.44 5.59 -26.30
N ASN A 487 -10.38 5.38 -25.52
CA ASN A 487 -9.34 4.40 -25.80
C ASN A 487 -9.37 3.17 -24.88
N TYR A 488 -10.11 3.19 -23.75
CA TYR A 488 -10.15 2.14 -22.74
C TYR A 488 -11.58 1.65 -22.41
N GLN A 489 -12.44 1.63 -23.43
CA GLN A 489 -13.85 1.24 -23.29
C GLN A 489 -14.05 -0.17 -22.74
N ASN A 490 -13.18 -1.11 -23.14
CA ASN A 490 -13.25 -2.49 -22.65
C ASN A 490 -12.92 -2.58 -21.17
N GLU A 491 -11.88 -1.90 -20.72
CA GLU A 491 -11.47 -1.83 -19.33
C GLU A 491 -12.53 -1.14 -18.46
N LEU A 492 -13.08 -0.02 -18.92
CA LEU A 492 -14.17 0.68 -18.23
C LEU A 492 -15.40 -0.23 -18.08
N ARG A 493 -15.74 -1.00 -19.10
CA ARG A 493 -16.86 -1.97 -19.06
C ARG A 493 -16.58 -3.13 -18.08
N ILE A 494 -15.36 -3.70 -18.11
CA ILE A 494 -14.95 -4.79 -17.19
C ILE A 494 -15.00 -4.33 -15.75
N LEU A 495 -14.55 -3.11 -15.49
CA LEU A 495 -14.47 -2.52 -14.16
C LEU A 495 -15.81 -1.91 -13.69
N GLU A 496 -16.80 -1.81 -14.59
CA GLU A 496 -18.06 -1.10 -14.33
C GLU A 496 -17.81 0.33 -13.86
N ALA A 497 -16.79 0.97 -14.44
CA ALA A 497 -16.31 2.26 -14.00
C ALA A 497 -17.20 3.39 -14.53
N ASP A 498 -17.66 4.23 -13.62
CA ASP A 498 -18.37 5.47 -13.93
C ASP A 498 -17.39 6.64 -13.98
N VAL A 499 -17.06 7.09 -15.20
CA VAL A 499 -16.15 8.22 -15.43
C VAL A 499 -16.98 9.50 -15.46
N PRO A 500 -16.86 10.39 -14.44
CA PRO A 500 -17.71 11.57 -14.37
C PRO A 500 -17.44 12.56 -15.49
N GLU A 501 -18.45 13.33 -15.83
CA GLU A 501 -18.31 14.53 -16.65
C GLU A 501 -17.92 15.70 -15.73
N ILE A 502 -16.79 16.35 -16.02
CA ILE A 502 -16.36 17.51 -15.25
C ILE A 502 -16.92 18.78 -15.92
N LYS A 503 -17.97 19.36 -15.37
CA LYS A 503 -18.56 20.63 -15.84
C LYS A 503 -17.88 21.82 -15.20
N GLU A 504 -18.45 22.31 -14.10
CA GLU A 504 -17.87 23.31 -13.24
C GLU A 504 -17.49 22.67 -11.91
N VAL A 505 -16.37 23.09 -11.34
CA VAL A 505 -15.89 22.59 -10.06
C VAL A 505 -16.04 23.68 -9.02
N PRO A 506 -16.86 23.47 -7.97
CA PRO A 506 -17.01 24.44 -6.90
C PRO A 506 -15.70 24.60 -6.12
N SER A 507 -15.52 25.82 -5.58
CA SER A 507 -14.37 26.17 -4.75
C SER A 507 -14.86 26.85 -3.47
N ILE A 508 -14.29 26.48 -2.34
CA ILE A 508 -14.58 27.03 -1.02
C ILE A 508 -13.27 27.36 -0.29
N LYS A 509 -13.23 28.46 0.46
CA LYS A 509 -12.09 28.74 1.34
C LYS A 509 -12.08 27.77 2.51
N PHE A 510 -10.91 27.44 3.01
CA PHE A 510 -10.74 26.53 4.16
C PHE A 510 -11.53 26.99 5.39
N ALA A 511 -11.49 28.29 5.72
CA ALA A 511 -12.23 28.83 6.84
C ALA A 511 -13.74 28.63 6.69
N ASP A 512 -14.29 28.93 5.50
CA ASP A 512 -15.71 28.78 5.18
C ASP A 512 -16.12 27.27 5.16
N ALA A 513 -15.22 26.40 4.72
CA ALA A 513 -15.44 24.95 4.74
C ALA A 513 -15.57 24.42 6.19
N ILE A 514 -14.70 24.86 7.08
CA ILE A 514 -14.76 24.47 8.51
C ILE A 514 -16.02 25.04 9.17
N GLU A 515 -16.40 26.29 8.86
CA GLU A 515 -17.65 26.85 9.35
C GLU A 515 -18.89 26.09 8.86
N LEU A 516 -18.93 25.77 7.57
CA LEU A 516 -19.99 24.96 6.95
C LEU A 516 -20.16 23.60 7.64
N LEU A 517 -19.05 22.93 7.92
CA LEU A 517 -19.06 21.57 8.49
C LEU A 517 -19.38 21.52 9.98
N ARG A 518 -19.07 22.57 10.74
CA ARG A 518 -19.08 22.56 12.21
C ARG A 518 -19.89 23.68 12.88
N GLY A 519 -20.55 24.53 12.10
CA GLY A 519 -21.40 25.61 12.65
C GLY A 519 -20.63 26.58 13.53
N GLY A 520 -19.35 26.85 13.27
CA GLY A 520 -18.53 27.80 14.02
C GLY A 520 -17.89 27.24 15.31
N GLU A 521 -18.28 26.05 15.79
CA GLU A 521 -17.67 25.46 16.97
C GLU A 521 -16.31 24.82 16.61
N GLY A 522 -15.21 25.29 17.15
CA GLY A 522 -13.88 24.72 17.03
C GLY A 522 -13.02 25.17 15.85
N SER A 523 -13.43 26.22 15.10
CA SER A 523 -12.70 26.76 13.95
C SER A 523 -11.29 27.32 14.27
N GLY A 524 -11.01 27.70 15.49
CA GLY A 524 -9.77 28.40 15.86
C GLY A 524 -8.48 27.53 15.96
N LYS A 525 -8.52 26.23 15.80
CA LYS A 525 -7.37 25.31 16.01
C LYS A 525 -7.09 24.29 14.92
N LYS A 526 -7.87 24.26 13.83
CA LYS A 526 -7.58 23.37 12.71
C LYS A 526 -6.73 24.07 11.66
N PHE A 527 -5.77 23.32 11.14
CA PHE A 527 -4.84 23.74 10.10
C PHE A 527 -4.96 22.91 8.84
N ASP A 528 -5.79 21.84 8.89
CA ASP A 528 -5.97 20.87 7.80
C ASP A 528 -7.33 20.16 7.90
N LEU A 529 -7.80 19.56 6.81
CA LEU A 529 -8.99 18.73 6.79
C LEU A 529 -8.67 17.34 7.36
N ASP A 530 -9.58 16.78 8.14
CA ASP A 530 -9.52 15.36 8.47
C ASP A 530 -10.33 14.52 7.46
N PRO A 531 -10.19 13.18 7.48
CA PRO A 531 -10.89 12.30 6.54
C PRO A 531 -12.41 12.44 6.54
N GLU A 532 -13.01 12.80 7.66
CA GLU A 532 -14.45 13.01 7.79
C GLU A 532 -14.87 14.32 7.13
N ASP A 533 -14.08 15.39 7.33
CA ASP A 533 -14.29 16.68 6.68
C ASP A 533 -14.28 16.53 5.14
N GLU A 534 -13.30 15.79 4.59
CA GLU A 534 -13.21 15.55 3.14
C GLU A 534 -14.45 14.81 2.60
N VAL A 535 -14.89 13.76 3.30
CA VAL A 535 -16.10 12.99 2.92
C VAL A 535 -17.33 13.88 2.94
N ASN A 536 -17.48 14.71 3.97
CA ASN A 536 -18.65 15.57 4.11
C ASN A 536 -18.66 16.71 3.08
N LEU A 537 -17.49 17.30 2.76
CA LEU A 537 -17.36 18.26 1.66
C LEU A 537 -17.66 17.63 0.30
N GLY A 538 -17.23 16.38 0.07
CA GLY A 538 -17.57 15.66 -1.15
C GLY A 538 -19.07 15.44 -1.30
N LYS A 539 -19.78 15.08 -0.23
CA LYS A 539 -21.25 14.98 -0.21
C LYS A 539 -21.91 16.32 -0.51
N TYR A 540 -21.46 17.37 0.18
CA TYR A 540 -21.96 18.73 -0.04
C TYR A 540 -21.79 19.19 -1.49
N ALA A 541 -20.64 18.94 -2.11
CA ALA A 541 -20.40 19.26 -3.51
C ALA A 541 -21.36 18.49 -4.45
N LYS A 542 -21.57 17.19 -4.17
CA LYS A 542 -22.47 16.37 -4.95
C LYS A 542 -23.94 16.80 -4.83
N GLU A 543 -24.40 17.06 -3.60
CA GLU A 543 -25.80 17.44 -3.33
C GLU A 543 -26.13 18.84 -3.84
N LYS A 544 -25.23 19.80 -3.67
CA LYS A 544 -25.52 21.20 -3.98
C LYS A 544 -25.19 21.61 -5.43
N TYR A 545 -24.13 21.01 -6.01
CA TYR A 545 -23.59 21.42 -7.30
C TYR A 545 -23.57 20.28 -8.32
N ASP A 546 -24.05 19.08 -7.98
CA ASP A 546 -23.93 17.86 -8.78
C ASP A 546 -22.49 17.63 -9.26
N SER A 547 -21.50 17.99 -8.44
CA SER A 547 -20.09 17.85 -8.77
C SER A 547 -19.46 16.72 -7.93
N ASP A 548 -18.69 15.86 -8.60
CA ASP A 548 -17.86 14.85 -7.94
C ASP A 548 -16.55 15.47 -7.38
N PHE A 549 -16.29 16.73 -7.68
CA PHE A 549 -15.09 17.47 -7.29
C PHE A 549 -15.41 18.73 -6.50
N ILE A 550 -14.49 19.12 -5.60
CA ILE A 550 -14.52 20.42 -4.91
C ILE A 550 -13.10 20.85 -4.58
N PHE A 551 -12.78 22.12 -4.87
CA PHE A 551 -11.55 22.74 -4.37
C PHE A 551 -11.74 23.29 -2.98
N VAL A 552 -10.75 23.09 -2.12
CA VAL A 552 -10.58 23.82 -0.86
C VAL A 552 -9.35 24.69 -0.99
N THR A 553 -9.48 25.99 -0.70
CA THR A 553 -8.43 26.98 -0.98
C THR A 553 -8.11 27.81 0.26
N HIS A 554 -7.04 28.59 0.23
CA HIS A 554 -6.68 29.55 1.28
C HIS A 554 -6.50 28.87 2.65
N PHE A 555 -5.64 27.86 2.70
CA PHE A 555 -5.29 27.21 3.96
C PHE A 555 -4.55 28.15 4.92
N PRO A 556 -4.61 27.95 6.25
CA PRO A 556 -3.90 28.78 7.21
C PRO A 556 -2.39 28.80 6.95
N SER A 557 -1.76 29.96 6.87
CA SER A 557 -0.35 30.16 6.47
C SER A 557 0.69 29.57 7.43
N SER A 558 0.28 29.16 8.63
CA SER A 558 1.18 28.62 9.67
C SER A 558 1.65 27.19 9.41
N LYS A 559 0.98 26.42 8.53
CA LYS A 559 1.27 24.99 8.31
C LYS A 559 1.69 24.61 6.87
N PRO A 560 1.41 25.37 5.80
CA PRO A 560 1.82 25.02 4.45
C PRO A 560 3.33 24.90 4.32
N PRO A 561 3.82 24.16 3.30
CA PRO A 561 5.24 24.10 3.00
C PRO A 561 5.85 25.48 2.83
N PHE A 562 7.11 25.64 3.20
CA PHE A 562 7.82 26.93 3.20
C PHE A 562 7.88 27.63 1.83
N TYR A 563 7.63 26.90 0.75
CA TYR A 563 7.60 27.44 -0.61
C TYR A 563 6.24 28.00 -1.04
N ALA A 564 5.17 27.76 -0.28
CA ALA A 564 3.84 28.27 -0.58
C ALA A 564 3.73 29.77 -0.29
N MET A 565 3.19 30.56 -1.22
CA MET A 565 3.04 32.00 -1.05
C MET A 565 1.90 32.32 -0.07
N ASN A 566 2.12 33.26 0.84
CA ASN A 566 1.05 33.80 1.68
C ASN A 566 0.13 34.67 0.85
N SER A 567 -1.15 34.71 1.21
CA SER A 567 -2.11 35.63 0.61
C SER A 567 -1.69 37.10 0.83
N ARG A 568 -1.79 37.89 -0.22
CA ARG A 568 -1.53 39.34 -0.15
C ARG A 568 -2.68 40.10 0.51
N GLU A 569 -3.87 39.50 0.50
CA GLU A 569 -5.09 40.10 1.11
C GLU A 569 -5.15 39.80 2.61
N ASP A 570 -4.88 38.56 3.01
CA ASP A 570 -4.78 38.12 4.40
C ASP A 570 -3.55 37.26 4.63
N PRO A 571 -2.45 37.77 5.19
CA PRO A 571 -1.23 37.01 5.42
C PRO A 571 -1.38 35.78 6.34
N ARG A 572 -2.52 35.62 7.02
CA ARG A 572 -2.84 34.43 7.81
C ARG A 572 -3.25 33.24 6.93
N GLU A 573 -3.57 33.49 5.67
CA GLU A 573 -3.89 32.48 4.65
C GLU A 573 -2.70 32.29 3.68
N ALA A 574 -2.62 31.14 3.06
CA ALA A 574 -1.70 30.84 1.97
C ALA A 574 -2.48 30.55 0.69
N TYR A 575 -1.92 30.90 -0.46
CA TYR A 575 -2.43 30.53 -1.77
C TYR A 575 -2.17 29.04 -2.07
N LYS A 576 -2.61 28.19 -1.14
CA LYS A 576 -2.66 26.72 -1.25
C LYS A 576 -4.08 26.29 -1.61
N PHE A 577 -4.19 25.24 -2.41
CA PHE A 577 -5.44 24.54 -2.67
C PHE A 577 -5.26 23.04 -2.63
N ASP A 578 -6.32 22.34 -2.27
CA ASP A 578 -6.45 20.90 -2.43
C ASP A 578 -7.70 20.60 -3.27
N LEU A 579 -7.63 19.60 -4.17
CA LEU A 579 -8.77 19.10 -4.91
C LEU A 579 -9.25 17.79 -4.31
N LEU A 580 -10.51 17.77 -3.88
CA LEU A 580 -11.17 16.57 -3.43
C LEU A 580 -11.95 15.93 -4.60
N PHE A 581 -11.81 14.64 -4.78
CA PHE A 581 -12.58 13.83 -5.72
C PHE A 581 -13.36 12.77 -4.95
N ARG A 582 -14.69 12.81 -5.03
CA ARG A 582 -15.59 11.90 -4.30
C ARG A 582 -15.20 11.77 -2.81
N GLY A 583 -14.93 12.92 -2.16
CA GLY A 583 -14.61 12.98 -0.74
C GLY A 583 -13.23 12.43 -0.35
N LEU A 584 -12.25 12.51 -1.23
CA LEU A 584 -10.84 12.22 -0.96
C LEU A 584 -9.95 13.26 -1.63
N GLU A 585 -9.01 13.83 -0.88
CA GLU A 585 -7.93 14.64 -1.43
C GLU A 585 -7.10 13.81 -2.41
N ILE A 586 -7.13 14.22 -3.70
CA ILE A 586 -6.32 13.63 -4.76
C ILE A 586 -5.14 14.52 -5.13
N THR A 587 -5.27 15.83 -4.92
CA THR A 587 -4.29 16.86 -5.33
C THR A 587 -4.01 17.80 -4.20
N SER A 588 -2.74 18.21 -4.08
CA SER A 588 -2.34 19.40 -3.35
C SER A 588 -1.51 20.30 -4.26
N GLY A 589 -1.86 21.60 -4.29
CA GLY A 589 -1.25 22.59 -5.16
C GLY A 589 -1.22 23.99 -4.56
N GLY A 590 -0.70 24.95 -5.32
CA GLY A 590 -0.69 26.35 -4.93
C GLY A 590 0.23 27.23 -5.74
N GLN A 591 0.15 28.53 -5.45
CA GLN A 591 1.11 29.53 -5.93
C GLN A 591 2.35 29.53 -5.06
N ARG A 592 3.51 29.69 -5.67
CA ARG A 592 4.81 29.61 -4.99
C ARG A 592 5.38 31.01 -4.76
N ILE A 593 6.24 31.10 -3.76
CA ILE A 593 7.08 32.27 -3.58
C ILE A 593 8.12 32.30 -4.69
N HIS A 594 8.23 33.41 -5.39
CA HIS A 594 9.23 33.60 -6.46
C HIS A 594 10.28 34.65 -6.10
N ASP A 595 10.03 35.50 -5.10
CA ASP A 595 11.00 36.46 -4.57
C ASP A 595 11.99 35.76 -3.61
N TYR A 596 13.29 36.03 -3.81
CA TYR A 596 14.34 35.44 -2.99
C TYR A 596 14.27 35.84 -1.52
N ASN A 597 14.05 37.12 -1.23
CA ASN A 597 14.04 37.60 0.15
C ASN A 597 12.81 37.06 0.91
N GLU A 598 11.64 37.11 0.27
CA GLU A 598 10.41 36.52 0.82
C GLU A 598 10.57 35.03 1.13
N GLN A 599 11.23 34.29 0.21
CA GLN A 599 11.49 32.86 0.41
C GLN A 599 12.40 32.61 1.62
N VAL A 600 13.49 33.38 1.75
CA VAL A 600 14.42 33.27 2.89
C VAL A 600 13.73 33.64 4.21
N GLU A 601 12.94 34.70 4.21
CA GLU A 601 12.20 35.14 5.41
C GLU A 601 11.21 34.06 5.87
N LYS A 602 10.46 33.47 4.94
CA LYS A 602 9.51 32.41 5.27
C LYS A 602 10.18 31.15 5.80
N MET A 603 11.31 30.74 5.22
CA MET A 603 12.11 29.62 5.73
C MET A 603 12.55 29.86 7.17
N LYS A 604 13.12 31.02 7.45
CA LYS A 604 13.53 31.42 8.82
C LYS A 604 12.36 31.45 9.80
N ALA A 605 11.21 31.98 9.38
CA ALA A 605 10.00 32.00 10.20
C ALA A 605 9.48 30.61 10.57
N GLN A 606 9.75 29.61 9.73
CA GLN A 606 9.44 28.20 9.99
C GLN A 606 10.58 27.42 10.68
N GLY A 607 11.65 28.10 11.08
CA GLY A 607 12.80 27.50 11.78
C GLY A 607 13.73 26.67 10.89
N LEU A 608 13.68 26.89 9.57
CA LEU A 608 14.58 26.25 8.60
C LEU A 608 15.83 27.12 8.41
N ASP A 609 16.99 26.47 8.26
CA ASP A 609 18.23 27.16 7.91
C ASP A 609 18.32 27.29 6.37
N PRO A 610 18.34 28.53 5.81
CA PRO A 610 18.49 28.75 4.38
C PRO A 610 19.75 28.14 3.77
N ASP A 611 20.84 28.01 4.55
CA ASP A 611 22.09 27.44 4.07
C ASP A 611 21.96 25.95 3.72
N ASP A 612 21.05 25.24 4.37
CA ASP A 612 20.70 23.86 4.03
C ASP A 612 20.03 23.73 2.66
N PHE A 613 19.40 24.80 2.17
CA PHE A 613 18.65 24.84 0.91
C PHE A 613 19.31 25.71 -0.16
N LYS A 614 20.62 25.92 -0.06
CA LYS A 614 21.38 26.83 -0.93
C LYS A 614 21.11 26.59 -2.42
N ASN A 615 21.16 25.33 -2.86
CA ASN A 615 20.96 24.99 -4.29
C ASN A 615 19.53 25.33 -4.78
N TYR A 616 18.53 25.13 -3.93
CA TYR A 616 17.17 25.54 -4.23
C TYR A 616 17.01 27.07 -4.28
N LEU A 617 17.60 27.76 -3.31
CA LEU A 617 17.57 29.22 -3.23
C LEU A 617 18.36 29.93 -4.35
N GLU A 618 19.33 29.25 -4.98
CA GLU A 618 20.03 29.82 -6.14
C GLU A 618 19.08 30.11 -7.30
N ALA A 619 18.07 29.27 -7.54
CA ALA A 619 17.07 29.55 -8.57
C ALA A 619 16.29 30.84 -8.29
N HIS A 620 15.88 31.07 -7.05
CA HIS A 620 15.25 32.33 -6.63
C HIS A 620 16.19 33.53 -6.76
N LYS A 621 17.44 33.34 -6.39
CA LYS A 621 18.47 34.38 -6.46
C LYS A 621 18.76 34.85 -7.89
N TYR A 622 18.66 33.93 -8.84
CA TYR A 622 18.86 34.24 -10.27
C TYR A 622 17.60 34.72 -10.96
N GLY A 623 16.45 34.61 -10.29
CA GLY A 623 15.14 35.08 -10.73
C GLY A 623 14.23 33.96 -11.20
N LEU A 624 13.03 33.94 -10.63
CA LEU A 624 11.93 33.07 -11.01
C LEU A 624 10.73 33.91 -11.43
N PRO A 625 9.98 33.53 -12.47
CA PRO A 625 8.70 34.15 -12.75
C PRO A 625 7.67 33.82 -11.65
N PRO A 626 6.58 34.58 -11.48
CA PRO A 626 5.44 34.11 -10.74
C PRO A 626 5.02 32.73 -11.25
N HIS A 627 4.92 31.75 -10.34
CA HIS A 627 4.69 30.36 -10.72
C HIS A 627 3.87 29.60 -9.70
N GLY A 628 3.31 28.51 -10.12
CA GLY A 628 2.54 27.59 -9.29
C GLY A 628 2.40 26.22 -9.94
N GLY A 629 1.99 25.28 -9.16
CA GLY A 629 1.83 23.90 -9.61
C GLY A 629 1.17 23.03 -8.56
N LEU A 630 1.17 21.75 -8.86
CA LEU A 630 0.48 20.74 -8.05
C LEU A 630 1.13 19.37 -8.14
N GLY A 631 0.67 18.45 -7.31
CA GLY A 631 0.95 17.03 -7.40
C GLY A 631 -0.33 16.23 -7.13
N ILE A 632 -0.65 15.29 -8.02
CA ILE A 632 -1.78 14.35 -7.91
C ILE A 632 -1.24 12.97 -7.58
N GLY A 633 -1.87 12.27 -6.64
CA GLY A 633 -1.61 10.85 -6.41
C GLY A 633 -2.36 9.99 -7.43
N LEU A 634 -1.64 9.31 -8.35
CA LEU A 634 -2.25 8.47 -9.39
C LEU A 634 -3.13 7.38 -8.80
N GLU A 635 -2.67 6.70 -7.74
CA GLU A 635 -3.40 5.63 -7.07
C GLU A 635 -4.67 6.14 -6.39
N ARG A 636 -4.64 7.35 -5.79
CA ARG A 636 -5.83 7.99 -5.19
C ARG A 636 -6.86 8.37 -6.27
N LEU A 637 -6.41 8.95 -7.39
CA LEU A 637 -7.26 9.29 -8.52
C LEU A 637 -7.95 8.02 -9.06
N LEU A 638 -7.18 6.96 -9.33
CA LEU A 638 -7.72 5.69 -9.82
C LEU A 638 -8.62 5.02 -8.78
N MET A 639 -8.26 5.05 -7.49
CA MET A 639 -9.08 4.49 -6.41
C MET A 639 -10.47 5.11 -6.39
N LYS A 640 -10.57 6.43 -6.50
CA LYS A 640 -11.84 7.13 -6.50
C LYS A 640 -12.61 6.99 -7.81
N LEU A 641 -11.93 6.93 -8.93
CA LEU A 641 -12.53 6.64 -10.23
C LEU A 641 -13.24 5.28 -10.22
N LEU A 642 -12.63 4.28 -9.59
CA LEU A 642 -13.13 2.90 -9.50
C LEU A 642 -13.98 2.62 -8.24
N ASN A 643 -14.27 3.62 -7.42
CA ASN A 643 -14.98 3.46 -6.15
C ASN A 643 -14.37 2.37 -5.24
N LYS A 644 -13.05 2.24 -5.24
CA LYS A 644 -12.32 1.32 -4.37
C LYS A 644 -12.19 1.89 -2.95
N ASN A 645 -12.12 1.02 -1.96
CA ASN A 645 -12.03 1.39 -0.56
C ASN A 645 -10.59 1.37 -0.01
N ASN A 646 -9.65 0.80 -0.75
CA ASN A 646 -8.27 0.66 -0.30
C ASN A 646 -7.30 0.99 -1.45
N ILE A 647 -6.41 1.93 -1.21
CA ILE A 647 -5.42 2.40 -2.19
C ILE A 647 -4.49 1.28 -2.70
N ARG A 648 -4.26 0.23 -1.90
CA ARG A 648 -3.45 -0.92 -2.31
C ARG A 648 -4.04 -1.69 -3.48
N GLU A 649 -5.36 -1.57 -3.73
CA GLU A 649 -6.01 -2.19 -4.89
C GLU A 649 -5.64 -1.51 -6.21
N THR A 650 -5.18 -0.26 -6.15
CA THR A 650 -4.81 0.56 -7.30
C THR A 650 -3.30 0.78 -7.45
N SER A 651 -2.50 0.12 -6.62
CA SER A 651 -1.05 -0.01 -6.80
C SER A 651 -0.70 -1.42 -7.30
N LEU A 652 0.16 -1.50 -8.31
CA LEU A 652 0.52 -2.78 -8.95
C LEU A 652 1.22 -3.71 -7.95
N PHE A 653 2.19 -3.18 -7.21
CA PHE A 653 2.93 -3.83 -6.14
C PHE A 653 3.07 -2.84 -4.97
N PRO A 654 2.06 -2.71 -4.10
CA PRO A 654 2.05 -1.68 -3.08
C PRO A 654 3.16 -1.89 -2.04
N ARG A 655 3.71 -0.76 -1.57
CA ARG A 655 4.61 -0.69 -0.42
C ARG A 655 3.91 0.03 0.72
N ASP A 656 3.83 -0.62 1.85
CA ASP A 656 3.33 -0.03 3.09
C ASP A 656 4.19 -0.51 4.27
N ILE A 657 3.87 -0.09 5.47
CA ILE A 657 4.65 -0.43 6.68
C ILE A 657 4.79 -1.96 6.91
N ASN A 658 3.89 -2.76 6.35
CA ASN A 658 3.84 -4.21 6.54
C ASN A 658 4.28 -4.98 5.29
N ARG A 659 4.36 -4.33 4.12
CA ARG A 659 4.59 -5.00 2.83
C ARG A 659 5.79 -4.41 2.10
N LEU A 660 6.83 -5.23 1.96
CA LEU A 660 8.03 -4.94 1.18
C LEU A 660 8.21 -5.90 0.00
N LEU A 661 7.62 -7.09 0.08
CA LEU A 661 7.64 -8.08 -0.99
C LEU A 661 6.35 -8.03 -1.83
N PRO A 662 6.46 -8.46 -3.12
CA PRO A 662 5.29 -8.62 -3.98
C PRO A 662 4.26 -9.53 -3.38
#